data_e9aaecdc4a20f011c89f2b4cb9c85185
#
_entry.id   e9aaecdc4a20f011c89f2b4cb9c85185
#
_cell.length_a   1.000
_cell.length_b   1.000
_cell.length_c   1.000
_cell.angle_alpha   90.00
_cell.angle_beta   90.00
_cell.angle_gamma   90.00
#
_symmetry.space_group_name_H-M   'P 1'
#
loop_
_entity.id
_entity.type
_entity.pdbx_description
1 polymer ?
#
loop_
_entity_poly.entity_id
_entity_poly.type
_entity_poly.pdbx_seq_one_letter_code
_entity_poly.pdbx_strand_id
1 'polypeptide(L)'
;MTSRSKRIEYVLDIEKENPLMSILEGIRNRDPSGDEVFFLSGGPVDDRGQSSMIPAIGDVRVLFLQPHSIKKHDDHNPLDGFLDLSPVPDLIVKIQKRKTSAWVDVETQKHQDLESALKSIRDLESIGPVDPRSGLSPGGFVGILGYDLGQWTSAPRMKNTPDGGEVLGIMWITSGWIIHHRLENSISLIGETPCNTTDIIGWIETERPPHQKRINPHVVSEPRGSHKKKARDIIEAIEYGHVYQVNYGRSWQGEVNSDPWDAFVRLSSSNPAPYSAWMSCKDLGWTIASSSPEQLLHFKGEDLKTSPIKGTSPRMYNEDDDILAREQLMESKKDLAEHMMLVDLEKHDLSKVCVPGSVRWSSFRLESHPSVHHLVSDITGKLSPSRDIPAAISAMFPGGSITGCPKKISMAIINHLEGKHRGSWTGSIGHIHQRNKLAELNILIRTLDVKSKSGLDFGRVMAGGGIVHESIPEKEAQEAEWKADAVLKATWDITALESDQKLPTLKMSNTIMPRPSVGTPKLDLSVETIGKKIIILDNMDSFTNNIRDMFVNLGARVSVLQGWSEDPSEDSENWLISTVRSIAPSGIVIGPGPSRPEFYARSMAAAESALRGDLLNDRNLIPVLGICLGHQALCLVDGFTLGPSEKGPVHGAPCSVNNDGTGLFSHLEKNHIMMRYNSLVITETGNEMVPNAWESPSGIIMGVRHRHIPIHGVQFHPESAGSVGGHLIAQEFLSLCT
;
A
#
# COMPACT_ATOMS: atom_id res chain seq x y z
N MET A 1 2.95 45.83 7.37
CA MET A 1 3.13 45.45 8.79
C MET A 1 2.92 43.95 8.88
N THR A 2 3.97 43.18 8.97
CA THR A 2 3.92 41.73 9.05
C THR A 2 3.46 41.32 10.44
N SER A 3 2.22 40.87 10.56
CA SER A 3 1.71 40.22 11.76
C SER A 3 2.59 38.96 11.97
N ARG A 4 3.47 38.99 12.96
CA ARG A 4 4.14 37.78 13.42
C ARG A 4 3.06 36.81 13.91
N SER A 5 2.77 35.80 13.13
CA SER A 5 1.87 34.69 13.52
C SER A 5 2.39 34.06 14.82
N LYS A 6 1.64 34.28 15.91
CA LYS A 6 2.01 33.79 17.24
C LYS A 6 1.51 32.38 17.41
N ARG A 7 2.34 31.52 18.01
CA ARG A 7 1.89 30.29 18.65
C ARG A 7 1.26 30.66 19.99
N ILE A 8 0.05 30.20 20.23
CA ILE A 8 -0.65 30.29 21.53
C ILE A 8 -0.89 28.86 22.02
N GLU A 9 -0.54 28.58 23.24
CA GLU A 9 -0.80 27.30 23.89
C GLU A 9 -1.70 27.50 25.11
N TYR A 10 -2.66 26.59 25.28
CA TYR A 10 -3.61 26.60 26.38
C TYR A 10 -3.73 25.19 26.96
N VAL A 11 -3.51 25.03 28.25
CA VAL A 11 -3.73 23.80 29.00
C VAL A 11 -5.22 23.71 29.36
N LEU A 12 -5.84 22.57 29.11
CA LEU A 12 -7.26 22.35 29.42
C LEU A 12 -7.40 21.97 30.89
N ASP A 13 -8.23 22.70 31.61
CA ASP A 13 -8.61 22.36 33.00
C ASP A 13 -9.72 21.30 33.07
N ILE A 14 -10.30 20.92 31.92
CA ILE A 14 -11.41 19.99 31.80
C ILE A 14 -10.95 18.72 31.08
N GLU A 15 -11.14 17.57 31.72
CA GLU A 15 -10.98 16.27 31.06
C GLU A 15 -12.14 16.02 30.11
N LYS A 16 -11.96 16.33 28.85
CA LYS A 16 -12.88 16.01 27.75
C LYS A 16 -12.15 15.09 26.76
N GLU A 17 -12.70 13.94 26.49
CA GLU A 17 -12.06 12.91 25.67
C GLU A 17 -11.67 13.44 24.26
N ASN A 18 -12.53 14.24 23.64
CA ASN A 18 -12.34 14.78 22.30
C ASN A 18 -12.75 16.26 22.22
N PRO A 19 -11.95 17.19 22.79
CA PRO A 19 -12.32 18.62 22.85
C PRO A 19 -12.47 19.27 21.46
N LEU A 20 -11.68 18.81 20.46
CA LEU A 20 -11.72 19.38 19.11
C LEU A 20 -13.04 19.10 18.37
N MET A 21 -13.82 18.08 18.74
CA MET A 21 -15.16 17.90 18.17
C MET A 21 -16.09 19.07 18.48
N SER A 22 -16.13 19.52 19.75
CA SER A 22 -16.92 20.69 20.12
C SER A 22 -16.43 21.98 19.47
N ILE A 23 -15.10 22.12 19.29
CA ILE A 23 -14.51 23.26 18.60
C ILE A 23 -14.92 23.27 17.13
N LEU A 24 -14.86 22.13 16.44
CA LEU A 24 -15.29 22.06 15.05
C LEU A 24 -16.78 22.36 14.89
N GLU A 25 -17.64 21.87 15.79
CA GLU A 25 -19.07 22.21 15.80
C GLU A 25 -19.30 23.72 16.00
N GLY A 26 -18.51 24.38 16.86
CA GLY A 26 -18.55 25.84 17.03
C GLY A 26 -18.15 26.57 15.73
N ILE A 27 -17.12 26.10 15.05
CA ILE A 27 -16.69 26.62 13.74
C ILE A 27 -17.78 26.44 12.69
N ARG A 28 -18.35 25.25 12.57
CA ARG A 28 -19.44 24.90 11.64
C ARG A 28 -20.71 25.78 11.86
N ASN A 29 -21.07 26.01 13.11
CA ASN A 29 -22.22 26.87 13.44
C ASN A 29 -21.96 28.33 13.10
N ARG A 30 -20.71 28.80 13.16
CA ARG A 30 -20.31 30.16 12.80
C ARG A 30 -20.24 30.37 11.28
N ASP A 31 -19.72 29.40 10.54
CA ASP A 31 -19.63 29.39 9.06
C ASP A 31 -20.11 28.05 8.48
N PRO A 32 -21.42 27.84 8.29
CA PRO A 32 -21.96 26.62 7.73
C PRO A 32 -21.58 26.35 6.26
N SER A 33 -21.07 27.40 5.56
CA SER A 33 -20.70 27.31 4.15
C SER A 33 -19.21 26.98 3.94
N GLY A 34 -18.40 27.00 5.00
CA GLY A 34 -16.98 26.74 4.94
C GLY A 34 -16.64 25.27 4.63
N ASP A 35 -15.56 25.06 3.91
CA ASP A 35 -14.96 23.72 3.77
C ASP A 35 -14.36 23.28 5.12
N GLU A 36 -14.44 22.00 5.41
CA GLU A 36 -14.03 21.43 6.70
C GLU A 36 -13.07 20.27 6.50
N VAL A 37 -12.00 20.21 7.31
CA VAL A 37 -11.16 19.02 7.49
C VAL A 37 -10.87 18.85 8.97
N PHE A 38 -10.85 17.61 9.44
CA PHE A 38 -10.55 17.28 10.83
C PHE A 38 -9.88 15.92 10.91
N PHE A 39 -8.79 15.86 11.63
CA PHE A 39 -8.08 14.62 11.95
C PHE A 39 -8.26 14.31 13.43
N LEU A 40 -8.87 13.18 13.71
CA LEU A 40 -9.14 12.73 15.06
C LEU A 40 -8.32 11.47 15.36
N SER A 41 -7.46 11.56 16.36
CA SER A 41 -6.76 10.41 16.92
C SER A 41 -7.58 9.81 18.05
N GLY A 42 -8.16 8.64 17.78
CA GLY A 42 -8.89 7.83 18.76
C GLY A 42 -8.04 6.70 19.33
N GLY A 43 -8.51 6.08 20.42
CA GLY A 43 -7.84 4.95 21.04
C GLY A 43 -6.68 5.32 21.96
N PRO A 44 -5.77 4.36 22.27
CA PRO A 44 -4.65 4.61 23.17
C PRO A 44 -3.71 5.65 22.58
N VAL A 45 -3.03 6.38 23.49
CA VAL A 45 -2.01 7.34 23.09
C VAL A 45 -0.69 6.59 22.97
N ASP A 46 -0.37 6.20 21.75
CA ASP A 46 0.93 5.64 21.37
C ASP A 46 1.65 6.60 20.41
N ASP A 47 2.66 6.16 19.69
CA ASP A 47 3.40 6.96 18.72
C ASP A 47 2.52 7.46 17.54
N ARG A 48 1.33 6.89 17.31
CA ARG A 48 0.40 7.22 16.22
C ARG A 48 -0.76 8.12 16.66
N GLY A 49 -1.16 8.04 17.91
CA GLY A 49 -2.38 8.70 18.44
C GLY A 49 -2.13 9.93 19.31
N GLN A 50 -1.00 10.64 19.12
CA GLN A 50 -0.57 11.71 20.02
C GLN A 50 -1.37 13.01 19.93
N SER A 51 -1.89 13.33 18.73
CA SER A 51 -2.55 14.61 18.48
C SER A 51 -3.79 14.46 17.60
N SER A 52 -4.83 15.22 17.93
CA SER A 52 -5.96 15.49 17.02
C SER A 52 -5.81 16.91 16.49
N MET A 53 -6.33 17.22 15.27
CA MET A 53 -6.02 18.45 14.57
C MET A 53 -7.18 18.97 13.73
N ILE A 54 -7.43 20.30 13.78
CA ILE A 54 -8.29 21.01 12.83
C ILE A 54 -7.39 21.95 12.03
N PRO A 55 -7.18 21.74 10.73
CA PRO A 55 -6.55 22.72 9.86
C PRO A 55 -7.51 23.88 9.60
N ALA A 56 -6.98 25.09 9.64
CA ALA A 56 -7.68 26.26 9.10
C ALA A 56 -7.47 26.29 7.58
N ILE A 57 -8.56 26.18 6.83
CA ILE A 57 -8.54 26.16 5.36
C ILE A 57 -8.24 27.56 4.83
N GLY A 58 -7.20 27.69 4.03
CA GLY A 58 -6.81 28.93 3.36
C GLY A 58 -7.63 29.23 2.10
N ASP A 59 -7.14 30.16 1.30
CA ASP A 59 -7.81 30.69 0.12
C ASP A 59 -7.35 30.02 -1.21
N VAL A 60 -6.53 28.98 -1.13
CA VAL A 60 -6.04 28.22 -2.30
C VAL A 60 -6.36 26.74 -2.12
N ARG A 61 -6.89 26.14 -3.18
CA ARG A 61 -7.05 24.68 -3.27
C ARG A 61 -6.62 24.14 -4.63
N VAL A 62 -6.33 22.85 -4.67
CA VAL A 62 -5.94 22.11 -5.85
C VAL A 62 -6.90 20.96 -6.05
N LEU A 63 -7.42 20.80 -7.27
CA LEU A 63 -8.28 19.69 -7.69
C LEU A 63 -7.51 18.79 -8.66
N PHE A 64 -7.57 17.49 -8.43
CA PHE A 64 -7.10 16.46 -9.35
C PHE A 64 -8.31 15.88 -10.07
N LEU A 65 -8.32 15.94 -11.40
CA LEU A 65 -9.51 15.67 -12.21
C LEU A 65 -9.25 14.56 -13.23
N GLN A 66 -10.29 13.73 -13.43
CA GLN A 66 -10.33 12.76 -14.49
C GLN A 66 -10.32 13.47 -15.87
N PRO A 67 -9.43 13.11 -16.82
CA PRO A 67 -9.45 13.68 -18.16
C PRO A 67 -10.70 13.26 -18.95
N HIS A 68 -11.16 14.11 -19.88
CA HIS A 68 -12.40 13.89 -20.65
C HIS A 68 -12.27 12.88 -21.81
N SER A 69 -11.06 12.59 -22.27
CA SER A 69 -10.87 11.68 -23.40
C SER A 69 -10.37 10.30 -22.95
N ILE A 70 -11.27 9.34 -22.91
CA ILE A 70 -10.87 7.93 -22.79
C ILE A 70 -11.48 7.21 -23.98
N LYS A 71 -10.64 6.81 -24.95
CA LYS A 71 -11.02 5.75 -25.87
C LYS A 71 -11.20 4.51 -25.02
N LYS A 72 -12.41 3.94 -24.99
CA LYS A 72 -12.62 2.61 -24.42
C LYS A 72 -11.80 1.65 -25.27
N HIS A 73 -10.73 1.11 -24.71
CA HIS A 73 -10.00 0.01 -25.31
C HIS A 73 -10.67 -1.30 -24.90
N ASP A 74 -10.82 -2.20 -25.87
CA ASP A 74 -11.53 -3.45 -25.72
C ASP A 74 -10.61 -4.58 -25.20
N ASP A 75 -11.21 -5.43 -24.39
CA ASP A 75 -11.02 -6.88 -24.26
C ASP A 75 -9.74 -7.49 -23.70
N HIS A 76 -8.93 -6.76 -22.92
CA HIS A 76 -7.96 -7.43 -22.07
C HIS A 76 -8.64 -7.95 -20.79
N ASN A 77 -8.59 -9.27 -20.59
CA ASN A 77 -9.04 -9.90 -19.36
C ASN A 77 -7.87 -10.02 -18.38
N PRO A 78 -7.80 -9.21 -17.30
CA PRO A 78 -6.69 -9.27 -16.37
C PRO A 78 -6.66 -10.57 -15.54
N LEU A 79 -7.77 -11.32 -15.50
CA LEU A 79 -7.80 -12.65 -14.86
C LEU A 79 -6.95 -13.68 -15.63
N ASP A 80 -6.70 -13.45 -16.93
CA ASP A 80 -5.81 -14.28 -17.75
C ASP A 80 -4.36 -13.76 -17.75
N GLY A 81 -4.03 -12.81 -16.89
CA GLY A 81 -2.70 -12.19 -16.79
C GLY A 81 -2.41 -11.11 -17.82
N PHE A 82 -3.37 -10.73 -18.65
CA PHE A 82 -3.19 -9.69 -19.67
C PHE A 82 -3.48 -8.29 -19.10
N LEU A 83 -2.53 -7.39 -19.22
CA LEU A 83 -2.64 -6.00 -18.79
C LEU A 83 -2.71 -5.05 -19.99
N ASP A 84 -3.55 -4.02 -19.88
CA ASP A 84 -3.47 -2.87 -20.80
C ASP A 84 -2.38 -1.92 -20.28
N LEU A 85 -1.22 -1.94 -20.97
CA LEU A 85 -0.07 -1.10 -20.66
C LEU A 85 -0.04 0.18 -21.51
N SER A 86 -1.11 0.46 -22.29
CA SER A 86 -1.19 1.68 -23.09
C SER A 86 -1.14 2.94 -22.21
N PRO A 87 -0.57 4.06 -22.70
CA PRO A 87 -0.44 5.27 -21.93
C PRO A 87 -1.77 5.78 -21.39
N VAL A 88 -1.80 6.13 -20.10
CA VAL A 88 -2.94 6.80 -19.48
C VAL A 88 -2.96 8.26 -19.93
N PRO A 89 -4.15 8.87 -20.25
CA PRO A 89 -4.23 10.30 -20.54
C PRO A 89 -3.71 11.17 -19.40
N ASP A 90 -3.15 12.33 -19.71
CA ASP A 90 -2.59 13.24 -18.72
C ASP A 90 -3.61 13.60 -17.62
N LEU A 91 -3.19 13.50 -16.37
CA LEU A 91 -3.93 13.97 -15.19
C LEU A 91 -4.13 15.47 -15.28
N ILE A 92 -5.36 15.93 -15.07
CA ILE A 92 -5.68 17.36 -15.06
C ILE A 92 -5.59 17.87 -13.62
N VAL A 93 -4.77 18.91 -13.40
CA VAL A 93 -4.65 19.59 -12.12
C VAL A 93 -5.17 21.02 -12.27
N LYS A 94 -6.15 21.41 -11.44
CA LYS A 94 -6.67 22.78 -11.39
C LYS A 94 -6.30 23.43 -10.08
N ILE A 95 -5.71 24.61 -10.16
CA ILE A 95 -5.46 25.48 -9.00
C ILE A 95 -6.58 26.50 -8.94
N GLN A 96 -7.22 26.60 -7.79
CA GLN A 96 -8.33 27.53 -7.54
C GLN A 96 -7.99 28.47 -6.40
N LYS A 97 -8.49 29.72 -6.50
CA LYS A 97 -8.46 30.70 -5.41
C LYS A 97 -9.86 31.07 -4.98
N ARG A 98 -10.03 31.27 -3.67
CA ARG A 98 -11.29 31.75 -3.09
C ARG A 98 -11.42 33.24 -3.35
N LYS A 99 -12.50 33.62 -4.06
CA LYS A 99 -12.89 35.06 -4.25
C LYS A 99 -14.26 35.24 -3.62
N THR A 100 -14.30 36.01 -2.54
CA THR A 100 -15.48 36.22 -1.71
C THR A 100 -15.97 34.84 -1.16
N SER A 101 -17.01 34.23 -1.70
CA SER A 101 -17.55 32.93 -1.29
C SER A 101 -17.39 31.83 -2.34
N ALA A 102 -16.79 32.11 -3.50
CA ALA A 102 -16.69 31.17 -4.61
C ALA A 102 -15.22 30.79 -4.90
N TRP A 103 -14.99 29.54 -5.28
CA TRP A 103 -13.72 29.07 -5.82
C TRP A 103 -13.64 29.36 -7.32
N VAL A 104 -12.55 29.96 -7.77
CA VAL A 104 -12.33 30.36 -9.16
C VAL A 104 -11.04 29.74 -9.68
N ASP A 105 -11.10 29.11 -10.86
CA ASP A 105 -9.93 28.56 -11.53
C ASP A 105 -8.93 29.68 -11.85
N VAL A 106 -7.68 29.53 -11.42
CA VAL A 106 -6.58 30.45 -11.72
C VAL A 106 -5.56 29.82 -12.66
N GLU A 107 -5.43 28.50 -12.63
CA GLU A 107 -4.50 27.77 -13.45
C GLU A 107 -5.01 26.33 -13.71
N THR A 108 -4.68 25.80 -14.87
CA THR A 108 -4.95 24.39 -15.23
C THR A 108 -3.68 23.81 -15.84
N GLN A 109 -3.23 22.69 -15.29
CA GLN A 109 -2.02 21.98 -15.69
C GLN A 109 -2.36 20.55 -16.13
N LYS A 110 -1.45 19.90 -16.89
CA LYS A 110 -1.54 18.51 -17.30
C LYS A 110 -0.26 17.79 -16.91
N HIS A 111 -0.40 16.59 -16.35
CA HIS A 111 0.73 15.81 -15.85
C HIS A 111 0.60 14.35 -16.27
N GLN A 112 1.72 13.73 -16.66
CA GLN A 112 1.77 12.33 -17.06
C GLN A 112 1.64 11.38 -15.86
N ASP A 113 2.06 11.82 -14.67
CA ASP A 113 2.06 11.03 -13.45
C ASP A 113 1.71 11.87 -12.21
N LEU A 114 1.36 11.18 -11.11
CA LEU A 114 0.99 11.80 -9.84
C LEU A 114 2.18 12.50 -9.17
N GLU A 115 3.40 12.00 -9.35
CA GLU A 115 4.62 12.59 -8.79
C GLU A 115 4.84 14.00 -9.35
N SER A 116 4.78 14.16 -10.68
CA SER A 116 4.92 15.46 -11.34
C SER A 116 3.79 16.43 -10.99
N ALA A 117 2.56 15.90 -10.84
CA ALA A 117 1.41 16.70 -10.40
C ALA A 117 1.59 17.25 -8.99
N LEU A 118 2.06 16.42 -8.03
CA LEU A 118 2.33 16.86 -6.66
C LEU A 118 3.56 17.79 -6.58
N LYS A 119 4.56 17.60 -7.43
CA LYS A 119 5.72 18.52 -7.51
C LYS A 119 5.33 19.90 -7.98
N SER A 120 4.44 20.00 -8.96
CA SER A 120 4.03 21.28 -9.57
C SER A 120 3.35 22.24 -8.57
N ILE A 121 2.74 21.72 -7.52
CA ILE A 121 2.03 22.52 -6.51
C ILE A 121 2.93 22.96 -5.34
N ARG A 122 4.18 22.51 -5.28
CA ARG A 122 5.13 22.83 -4.19
C ARG A 122 5.35 24.33 -3.99
N ASP A 123 5.34 25.09 -5.07
CA ASP A 123 5.59 26.54 -5.00
C ASP A 123 4.41 27.34 -4.43
N LEU A 124 3.25 26.70 -4.29
CA LEU A 124 2.12 27.28 -3.56
C LEU A 124 2.32 27.23 -2.03
N GLU A 125 3.21 26.37 -1.54
CA GLU A 125 3.48 26.23 -0.11
C GLU A 125 4.28 27.42 0.45
N SER A 126 4.00 27.75 1.71
CA SER A 126 4.77 28.70 2.50
C SER A 126 5.24 28.04 3.81
N ILE A 127 6.24 28.61 4.46
CA ILE A 127 6.71 28.14 5.77
C ILE A 127 6.30 29.17 6.82
N GLY A 128 5.45 28.74 7.73
CA GLY A 128 5.05 29.50 8.90
C GLY A 128 5.74 29.01 10.19
N PRO A 129 5.27 29.47 11.37
CA PRO A 129 5.74 28.96 12.65
C PRO A 129 5.42 27.47 12.78
N VAL A 130 6.41 26.69 13.28
CA VAL A 130 6.31 25.24 13.43
C VAL A 130 5.92 24.89 14.87
N ASP A 131 4.96 23.97 15.04
CA ASP A 131 4.73 23.34 16.34
C ASP A 131 5.84 22.31 16.64
N PRO A 132 6.60 22.45 17.74
CA PRO A 132 7.76 21.61 18.00
C PRO A 132 7.40 20.14 18.30
N ARG A 133 6.16 19.84 18.72
CA ARG A 133 5.68 18.47 19.02
C ARG A 133 5.22 17.74 17.77
N SER A 134 4.25 18.31 17.08
CA SER A 134 3.71 17.70 15.87
C SER A 134 4.55 17.93 14.61
N GLY A 135 5.34 19.01 14.57
CA GLY A 135 6.05 19.45 13.38
C GLY A 135 5.17 20.22 12.38
N LEU A 136 3.88 20.40 12.68
CA LEU A 136 2.94 21.11 11.82
C LEU A 136 3.26 22.60 11.72
N SER A 137 3.02 23.16 10.55
CA SER A 137 3.07 24.62 10.29
C SER A 137 2.00 25.03 9.28
N PRO A 138 1.56 26.29 9.26
CA PRO A 138 0.75 26.82 8.16
C PRO A 138 1.49 26.73 6.83
N GLY A 139 0.74 26.72 5.73
CA GLY A 139 1.26 26.81 4.38
C GLY A 139 1.51 25.47 3.69
N GLY A 140 1.28 24.34 4.38
CA GLY A 140 1.24 23.02 3.76
C GLY A 140 -0.17 22.68 3.25
N PHE A 141 -0.31 21.51 2.65
CA PHE A 141 -1.57 20.98 2.12
C PHE A 141 -2.25 20.03 3.09
N VAL A 142 -3.59 20.07 3.09
CA VAL A 142 -4.45 19.05 3.69
C VAL A 142 -5.49 18.61 2.68
N GLY A 143 -5.85 17.34 2.65
CA GLY A 143 -6.88 16.87 1.74
C GLY A 143 -6.85 15.39 1.46
N ILE A 144 -7.54 15.01 0.39
CA ILE A 144 -7.79 13.63 -0.02
C ILE A 144 -7.21 13.32 -1.40
N LEU A 145 -6.62 12.15 -1.53
CA LEU A 145 -6.25 11.49 -2.77
C LEU A 145 -7.14 10.25 -2.92
N GLY A 146 -8.09 10.26 -3.86
CA GLY A 146 -8.94 9.10 -4.15
C GLY A 146 -8.15 7.98 -4.80
N TYR A 147 -8.59 6.72 -4.56
CA TYR A 147 -7.92 5.52 -5.07
C TYR A 147 -7.63 5.55 -6.59
N ASP A 148 -8.55 6.14 -7.36
CA ASP A 148 -8.47 6.15 -8.82
C ASP A 148 -7.29 6.99 -9.34
N LEU A 149 -6.67 7.86 -8.53
CA LEU A 149 -5.38 8.51 -8.83
C LEU A 149 -4.23 7.51 -8.95
N GLY A 150 -4.40 6.29 -8.47
CA GLY A 150 -3.44 5.19 -8.65
C GLY A 150 -3.12 4.88 -10.11
N GLN A 151 -3.97 5.27 -11.07
CA GLN A 151 -3.67 5.13 -12.49
C GLN A 151 -2.44 5.96 -12.93
N TRP A 152 -2.15 7.05 -12.24
CA TRP A 152 -1.01 7.94 -12.52
C TRP A 152 0.20 7.65 -11.61
N THR A 153 0.25 6.45 -11.04
CA THR A 153 1.43 5.93 -10.36
C THR A 153 2.09 4.83 -11.21
N SER A 154 2.03 3.59 -10.80
CA SER A 154 2.61 2.46 -11.54
C SER A 154 1.56 1.46 -12.06
N ALA A 155 0.28 1.83 -12.00
CA ALA A 155 -0.81 0.94 -12.39
C ALA A 155 -0.93 0.78 -13.91
N PRO A 156 -1.51 -0.33 -14.38
CA PRO A 156 -1.95 -0.46 -15.77
C PRO A 156 -3.17 0.43 -16.02
N ARG A 157 -3.51 0.62 -17.28
CA ARG A 157 -4.72 1.36 -17.65
C ARG A 157 -5.98 0.67 -17.13
N MET A 158 -6.84 1.42 -16.45
CA MET A 158 -8.08 0.92 -15.87
C MET A 158 -9.25 1.04 -16.84
N LYS A 159 -10.10 0.00 -16.92
CA LYS A 159 -11.30 -0.01 -17.79
C LYS A 159 -12.45 0.81 -17.17
N ASN A 160 -12.68 0.66 -15.87
CA ASN A 160 -13.77 1.33 -15.16
C ASN A 160 -13.20 2.56 -14.42
N THR A 161 -13.24 3.70 -15.10
CA THR A 161 -12.75 4.98 -14.57
C THR A 161 -13.90 5.91 -14.25
N PRO A 162 -13.72 6.90 -13.36
CA PRO A 162 -14.67 7.98 -13.17
C PRO A 162 -14.97 8.74 -14.45
N ASP A 163 -16.10 9.45 -14.48
CA ASP A 163 -16.48 10.27 -15.62
C ASP A 163 -15.51 11.43 -15.84
N GLY A 164 -15.35 11.86 -17.10
CA GLY A 164 -14.47 12.98 -17.43
C GLY A 164 -14.87 14.25 -16.70
N GLY A 165 -13.90 14.89 -16.05
CA GLY A 165 -14.09 16.08 -15.21
C GLY A 165 -14.45 15.78 -13.74
N GLU A 166 -14.66 14.51 -13.36
CA GLU A 166 -14.88 14.14 -11.96
C GLU A 166 -13.64 14.43 -11.12
N VAL A 167 -13.86 14.91 -9.89
CA VAL A 167 -12.79 15.21 -8.91
C VAL A 167 -12.33 13.92 -8.26
N LEU A 168 -11.06 13.58 -8.50
CA LEU A 168 -10.39 12.39 -7.96
C LEU A 168 -9.69 12.68 -6.63
N GLY A 169 -9.33 13.94 -6.39
CA GLY A 169 -8.67 14.38 -5.18
C GLY A 169 -8.78 15.89 -5.02
N ILE A 170 -8.66 16.32 -3.79
CA ILE A 170 -8.68 17.75 -3.44
C ILE A 170 -7.71 18.02 -2.31
N MET A 171 -6.94 19.10 -2.41
CA MET A 171 -6.04 19.59 -1.39
C MET A 171 -6.20 21.10 -1.19
N TRP A 172 -6.25 21.52 0.07
CA TRP A 172 -6.29 22.95 0.46
C TRP A 172 -4.98 23.35 1.12
N ILE A 173 -4.52 24.57 0.86
CA ILE A 173 -3.44 25.17 1.64
C ILE A 173 -4.00 25.56 3.01
N THR A 174 -3.23 25.28 4.06
CA THR A 174 -3.60 25.65 5.43
C THR A 174 -3.12 27.04 5.77
N SER A 175 -3.97 27.86 6.41
CA SER A 175 -3.59 29.13 7.00
C SER A 175 -3.16 29.01 8.48
N GLY A 176 -3.56 27.92 9.14
CA GLY A 176 -3.24 27.66 10.54
C GLY A 176 -3.69 26.28 10.99
N TRP A 177 -3.49 26.01 12.28
CA TRP A 177 -3.83 24.75 12.91
C TRP A 177 -4.35 24.96 14.33
N ILE A 178 -5.34 24.16 14.72
CA ILE A 178 -5.77 23.94 16.10
C ILE A 178 -5.39 22.50 16.43
N ILE A 179 -4.48 22.31 17.40
CA ILE A 179 -3.87 21.01 17.71
C ILE A 179 -4.16 20.66 19.15
N HIS A 180 -4.81 19.52 19.41
CA HIS A 180 -4.94 18.95 20.75
C HIS A 180 -3.86 17.89 20.96
N HIS A 181 -2.95 18.17 21.89
CA HIS A 181 -1.90 17.25 22.35
C HIS A 181 -2.48 16.38 23.46
N ARG A 182 -2.77 15.13 23.15
CA ARG A 182 -3.57 14.25 24.00
C ARG A 182 -2.87 13.86 25.30
N LEU A 183 -1.52 13.73 25.29
CA LEU A 183 -0.74 13.38 26.51
C LEU A 183 -0.77 14.50 27.55
N GLU A 184 -0.57 15.73 27.10
CA GLU A 184 -0.53 16.90 27.95
C GLU A 184 -1.90 17.54 28.16
N ASN A 185 -2.94 17.03 27.50
CA ASN A 185 -4.28 17.61 27.46
C ASN A 185 -4.26 19.12 27.20
N SER A 186 -3.49 19.53 26.18
CA SER A 186 -3.31 20.94 25.84
C SER A 186 -3.69 21.25 24.39
N ILE A 187 -4.14 22.48 24.10
CA ILE A 187 -4.45 22.95 22.75
C ILE A 187 -3.45 24.00 22.32
N SER A 188 -2.85 23.79 21.15
CA SER A 188 -2.00 24.79 20.46
C SER A 188 -2.75 25.41 19.29
N LEU A 189 -2.68 26.75 19.17
CA LEU A 189 -3.12 27.52 18.01
C LEU A 189 -1.89 28.03 17.26
N ILE A 190 -1.81 27.76 15.94
CA ILE A 190 -0.67 28.12 15.11
C ILE A 190 -1.16 28.76 13.81
N GLY A 191 -0.58 29.92 13.45
CA GLY A 191 -0.99 30.66 12.26
C GLY A 191 -2.31 31.38 12.42
N GLU A 192 -3.06 31.51 11.32
CA GLU A 192 -4.39 32.11 11.31
C GLU A 192 -5.44 31.03 11.50
N THR A 193 -6.17 31.08 12.61
CA THR A 193 -7.21 30.11 12.95
C THR A 193 -8.59 30.78 12.93
N PRO A 194 -9.68 30.02 12.62
CA PRO A 194 -11.04 30.58 12.52
C PRO A 194 -11.64 30.92 13.89
N CYS A 195 -10.94 30.66 14.99
CA CYS A 195 -11.39 30.94 16.36
C CYS A 195 -10.21 31.37 17.23
N ASN A 196 -10.53 32.01 18.33
CA ASN A 196 -9.57 32.44 19.37
C ASN A 196 -9.75 31.59 20.64
N THR A 197 -8.93 31.82 21.65
CA THR A 197 -8.95 31.10 22.92
C THR A 197 -10.31 31.21 23.65
N THR A 198 -10.95 32.37 23.62
CA THR A 198 -12.27 32.57 24.25
C THR A 198 -13.37 31.76 23.58
N ASP A 199 -13.34 31.70 22.24
CA ASP A 199 -14.25 30.85 21.47
C ASP A 199 -14.07 29.37 21.86
N ILE A 200 -12.82 28.91 21.94
CA ILE A 200 -12.47 27.52 22.27
C ILE A 200 -13.03 27.12 23.64
N ILE A 201 -12.80 27.96 24.67
CA ILE A 201 -13.29 27.71 26.03
C ILE A 201 -14.81 27.58 26.01
N GLY A 202 -15.50 28.56 25.41
CA GLY A 202 -16.97 28.57 25.36
C GLY A 202 -17.57 27.35 24.63
N TRP A 203 -16.91 26.90 23.55
CA TRP A 203 -17.39 25.73 22.78
C TRP A 203 -17.11 24.39 23.46
N ILE A 204 -15.99 24.26 24.17
CA ILE A 204 -15.68 23.04 24.93
C ILE A 204 -16.67 22.83 26.07
N GLU A 205 -17.11 23.90 26.74
CA GLU A 205 -18.07 23.87 27.83
C GLU A 205 -19.51 23.58 27.37
N THR A 206 -19.81 23.79 26.09
CA THR A 206 -21.15 23.59 25.53
C THR A 206 -21.48 22.09 25.42
N GLU A 207 -22.64 21.67 25.97
CA GLU A 207 -23.18 20.33 25.79
C GLU A 207 -23.66 20.15 24.35
N ARG A 208 -23.38 18.95 23.78
CA ARG A 208 -23.89 18.60 22.45
C ARG A 208 -25.38 18.34 22.49
N PRO A 209 -26.16 18.82 21.51
CA PRO A 209 -27.53 18.40 21.34
C PRO A 209 -27.57 16.88 21.03
N PRO A 210 -28.64 16.19 21.48
CA PRO A 210 -28.81 14.78 21.16
C PRO A 210 -28.95 14.60 19.64
N HIS A 211 -28.29 13.57 19.11
CA HIS A 211 -28.31 13.24 17.67
C HIS A 211 -29.77 12.96 17.21
N GLN A 212 -30.12 13.45 16.02
CA GLN A 212 -31.42 13.22 15.42
C GLN A 212 -31.68 11.72 15.17
N LYS A 213 -32.91 11.28 15.42
CA LYS A 213 -33.35 9.91 15.18
C LYS A 213 -33.37 9.63 13.67
N ARG A 214 -32.80 8.55 13.24
CA ARG A 214 -32.70 8.16 11.83
C ARG A 214 -34.02 7.59 11.34
N ILE A 215 -34.32 7.86 10.07
CA ILE A 215 -35.42 7.20 9.35
C ILE A 215 -34.77 6.06 8.58
N ASN A 216 -35.33 4.85 8.65
CA ASN A 216 -34.85 3.66 7.97
C ASN A 216 -34.74 3.90 6.45
N PRO A 217 -33.56 4.11 5.85
CA PRO A 217 -33.42 4.37 4.42
C PRO A 217 -33.37 3.06 3.65
N HIS A 218 -33.72 3.14 2.37
CA HIS A 218 -33.46 2.03 1.46
C HIS A 218 -31.99 1.94 1.11
N VAL A 219 -31.30 0.94 1.64
CA VAL A 219 -29.86 0.68 1.35
C VAL A 219 -29.75 -0.51 0.39
N VAL A 220 -29.10 -0.29 -0.74
CA VAL A 220 -28.80 -1.32 -1.73
C VAL A 220 -27.38 -1.82 -1.50
N SER A 221 -27.21 -3.14 -1.42
CA SER A 221 -25.90 -3.76 -1.31
C SER A 221 -25.63 -4.70 -2.48
N GLU A 222 -24.37 -4.88 -2.84
CA GLU A 222 -23.99 -5.97 -3.73
C GLU A 222 -24.38 -7.32 -3.11
N PRO A 223 -25.00 -8.23 -3.88
CA PRO A 223 -25.42 -9.52 -3.35
C PRO A 223 -24.25 -10.36 -2.83
N ARG A 224 -24.39 -11.00 -1.67
CA ARG A 224 -23.36 -11.90 -1.08
C ARG A 224 -22.93 -13.01 -2.06
N GLY A 225 -23.85 -13.53 -2.86
CA GLY A 225 -23.58 -14.54 -3.89
C GLY A 225 -22.65 -14.03 -5.00
N SER A 226 -22.75 -12.75 -5.39
CA SER A 226 -21.83 -12.10 -6.34
C SER A 226 -20.40 -12.04 -5.80
N HIS A 227 -20.24 -11.61 -4.53
CA HIS A 227 -18.95 -11.58 -3.87
C HIS A 227 -18.28 -12.96 -3.84
N LYS A 228 -19.03 -14.00 -3.46
CA LYS A 228 -18.53 -15.38 -3.44
C LYS A 228 -18.06 -15.88 -4.80
N LYS A 229 -18.80 -15.53 -5.88
CA LYS A 229 -18.40 -15.88 -7.25
C LYS A 229 -17.07 -15.24 -7.60
N LYS A 230 -16.95 -13.91 -7.39
CA LYS A 230 -15.73 -13.16 -7.70
C LYS A 230 -14.53 -13.59 -6.85
N ALA A 231 -14.78 -14.02 -5.60
CA ALA A 231 -13.73 -14.63 -4.79
C ALA A 231 -13.19 -15.94 -5.41
N ARG A 232 -14.05 -16.77 -6.01
CA ARG A 232 -13.62 -17.98 -6.74
C ARG A 232 -12.83 -17.61 -8.00
N ASP A 233 -13.28 -16.63 -8.77
CA ASP A 233 -12.57 -16.15 -9.97
C ASP A 233 -11.15 -15.67 -9.61
N ILE A 234 -10.98 -15.01 -8.44
CA ILE A 234 -9.66 -14.59 -7.93
C ILE A 234 -8.82 -15.80 -7.52
N ILE A 235 -9.39 -16.77 -6.79
CA ILE A 235 -8.67 -17.97 -6.38
C ILE A 235 -8.16 -18.74 -7.61
N GLU A 236 -8.98 -18.85 -8.66
CA GLU A 236 -8.58 -19.46 -9.93
C GLU A 236 -7.40 -18.70 -10.58
N ALA A 237 -7.44 -17.36 -10.60
CA ALA A 237 -6.32 -16.55 -11.10
C ALA A 237 -5.03 -16.76 -10.29
N ILE A 238 -5.13 -17.00 -8.97
CA ILE A 238 -4.00 -17.34 -8.11
C ILE A 238 -3.45 -18.74 -8.46
N GLU A 239 -4.30 -19.71 -8.71
CA GLU A 239 -3.89 -21.06 -9.11
C GLU A 239 -3.14 -21.08 -10.44
N TYR A 240 -3.54 -20.22 -11.39
CA TYR A 240 -2.82 -20.00 -12.64
C TYR A 240 -1.51 -19.18 -12.48
N GLY A 241 -1.26 -18.64 -11.28
CA GLY A 241 -0.05 -17.87 -10.97
C GLY A 241 -0.07 -16.41 -11.44
N HIS A 242 -1.23 -15.88 -11.86
CA HIS A 242 -1.33 -14.49 -12.32
C HIS A 242 -1.19 -13.47 -11.19
N VAL A 243 -1.61 -13.82 -9.98
CA VAL A 243 -1.49 -13.01 -8.76
C VAL A 243 -1.23 -13.91 -7.56
N TYR A 244 -0.78 -13.31 -6.46
CA TYR A 244 -0.61 -13.99 -5.16
C TYR A 244 -1.75 -13.64 -4.20
N GLN A 245 -2.27 -12.41 -4.31
CA GLN A 245 -3.37 -11.88 -3.50
C GLN A 245 -4.08 -10.75 -4.25
N VAL A 246 -5.41 -10.65 -4.07
CA VAL A 246 -6.22 -9.53 -4.54
C VAL A 246 -7.13 -9.05 -3.41
N ASN A 247 -7.11 -7.74 -3.11
CA ASN A 247 -8.05 -7.13 -2.17
C ASN A 247 -9.34 -6.78 -2.91
N TYR A 248 -10.42 -7.53 -2.68
CA TYR A 248 -11.70 -7.34 -3.33
C TYR A 248 -12.72 -6.69 -2.38
N GLY A 249 -13.43 -5.68 -2.88
CA GLY A 249 -14.39 -4.89 -2.12
C GLY A 249 -15.83 -5.04 -2.57
N ARG A 250 -16.75 -4.92 -1.60
CA ARG A 250 -18.20 -4.93 -1.74
C ARG A 250 -18.77 -3.58 -1.28
N SER A 251 -19.90 -3.14 -1.87
CA SER A 251 -20.49 -1.83 -1.57
C SER A 251 -21.91 -1.90 -1.04
N TRP A 252 -22.23 -0.92 -0.19
CA TRP A 252 -23.56 -0.56 0.30
C TRP A 252 -23.80 0.91 -0.04
N GLN A 253 -24.98 1.23 -0.55
CA GLN A 253 -25.32 2.58 -1.02
C GLN A 253 -26.75 2.94 -0.64
N GLY A 254 -26.99 4.18 -0.22
CA GLY A 254 -28.31 4.66 0.12
C GLY A 254 -28.33 6.15 0.42
N GLU A 255 -29.53 6.71 0.58
CA GLU A 255 -29.69 8.10 1.05
C GLU A 255 -29.18 8.27 2.47
N VAL A 256 -28.57 9.41 2.75
CA VAL A 256 -28.16 9.84 4.09
C VAL A 256 -29.10 10.93 4.54
N ASN A 257 -30.12 10.57 5.35
CA ASN A 257 -31.21 11.45 5.76
C ASN A 257 -30.93 12.26 7.04
N SER A 258 -29.68 12.28 7.50
CA SER A 258 -29.19 13.08 8.63
C SER A 258 -27.90 13.79 8.24
N ASP A 259 -27.47 14.79 9.01
CA ASP A 259 -26.16 15.39 8.79
C ASP A 259 -25.06 14.28 8.82
N PRO A 260 -24.25 14.13 7.75
CA PRO A 260 -23.15 13.16 7.75
C PRO A 260 -22.17 13.33 8.92
N TRP A 261 -22.09 14.53 9.53
CA TRP A 261 -21.33 14.79 10.75
C TRP A 261 -21.80 13.92 11.92
N ASP A 262 -23.10 13.75 12.07
CA ASP A 262 -23.65 12.86 13.11
C ASP A 262 -23.19 11.41 12.93
N ALA A 263 -23.08 10.96 11.68
CA ALA A 263 -22.51 9.63 11.39
C ALA A 263 -21.03 9.56 11.79
N PHE A 264 -20.24 10.59 11.52
CA PHE A 264 -18.83 10.67 11.95
C PHE A 264 -18.71 10.62 13.48
N VAL A 265 -19.50 11.39 14.21
CA VAL A 265 -19.49 11.41 15.68
C VAL A 265 -19.84 10.03 16.26
N ARG A 266 -20.88 9.39 15.74
CA ARG A 266 -21.25 8.02 16.15
C ARG A 266 -20.17 6.99 15.83
N LEU A 267 -19.60 7.06 14.62
CA LEU A 267 -18.55 6.16 14.16
C LEU A 267 -17.28 6.29 15.00
N SER A 268 -16.81 7.50 15.23
CA SER A 268 -15.60 7.75 16.02
C SER A 268 -15.76 7.39 17.50
N SER A 269 -16.97 7.43 18.04
CA SER A 269 -17.27 7.01 19.41
C SER A 269 -17.38 5.48 19.54
N SER A 270 -18.03 4.83 18.57
CA SER A 270 -18.24 3.36 18.61
C SER A 270 -17.05 2.57 18.08
N ASN A 271 -16.22 3.16 17.24
CA ASN A 271 -15.06 2.53 16.61
C ASN A 271 -13.89 3.52 16.55
N PRO A 272 -13.34 3.95 17.71
CA PRO A 272 -12.22 4.87 17.73
C PRO A 272 -10.99 4.28 17.03
N ALA A 273 -10.31 5.10 16.21
CA ALA A 273 -9.14 4.71 15.44
C ALA A 273 -8.11 5.84 15.37
N PRO A 274 -6.79 5.52 15.24
CA PRO A 274 -5.72 6.52 15.31
C PRO A 274 -5.73 7.51 14.14
N TYR A 275 -6.29 7.15 12.98
CA TYR A 275 -6.31 7.98 11.76
C TYR A 275 -7.73 8.29 11.30
N SER A 276 -8.64 8.57 12.25
CA SER A 276 -10.00 9.01 11.91
C SER A 276 -9.96 10.38 11.24
N ALA A 277 -10.81 10.59 10.23
CA ALA A 277 -10.82 11.83 9.48
C ALA A 277 -12.25 12.23 9.06
N TRP A 278 -12.50 13.52 9.10
CA TRP A 278 -13.66 14.18 8.54
C TRP A 278 -13.23 15.17 7.47
N MET A 279 -13.95 15.20 6.37
CA MET A 279 -13.81 16.21 5.32
C MET A 279 -15.17 16.58 4.77
N SER A 280 -15.44 17.86 4.57
CA SER A 280 -16.65 18.31 3.87
C SER A 280 -16.27 19.47 2.93
N CYS A 281 -16.41 19.24 1.63
CA CYS A 281 -16.26 20.23 0.58
C CYS A 281 -17.64 20.65 0.07
N LYS A 282 -18.12 21.81 0.53
CA LYS A 282 -19.52 22.22 0.39
C LYS A 282 -19.94 22.46 -1.07
N ASP A 283 -19.13 23.16 -1.85
CA ASP A 283 -19.45 23.49 -3.25
C ASP A 283 -19.37 22.30 -4.20
N LEU A 284 -18.58 21.30 -3.86
CA LEU A 284 -18.50 20.02 -4.61
C LEU A 284 -19.50 18.98 -4.10
N GLY A 285 -20.21 19.24 -2.99
CA GLY A 285 -21.09 18.30 -2.35
C GLY A 285 -20.39 16.99 -1.99
N TRP A 286 -19.14 17.04 -1.53
CA TRP A 286 -18.35 15.85 -1.22
C TRP A 286 -17.97 15.83 0.25
N THR A 287 -18.42 14.78 0.95
CA THR A 287 -18.17 14.61 2.38
C THR A 287 -17.63 13.21 2.67
N ILE A 288 -16.64 13.14 3.55
CA ILE A 288 -15.97 11.91 4.02
C ILE A 288 -16.06 11.84 5.53
N ALA A 289 -16.54 10.70 6.05
CA ALA A 289 -16.47 10.34 7.45
C ALA A 289 -15.75 8.99 7.58
N SER A 290 -14.54 9.00 8.15
CA SER A 290 -13.66 7.83 8.22
C SER A 290 -13.19 7.56 9.63
N SER A 291 -13.11 6.28 10.03
CA SER A 291 -12.45 5.81 11.24
C SER A 291 -11.39 4.76 10.91
N SER A 292 -10.35 5.21 10.23
CA SER A 292 -9.29 4.32 9.74
C SER A 292 -8.25 3.98 10.80
N PRO A 293 -7.90 2.69 10.94
CA PRO A 293 -6.80 2.26 11.81
C PRO A 293 -5.42 2.28 11.11
N GLU A 294 -5.37 2.46 9.79
CA GLU A 294 -4.19 2.13 8.98
C GLU A 294 -3.48 3.36 8.41
N GLN A 295 -2.16 3.38 8.54
CA GLN A 295 -1.26 4.42 8.03
C GLN A 295 -0.69 3.99 6.67
N LEU A 296 -0.88 4.82 5.64
CA LEU A 296 -0.22 4.64 4.36
C LEU A 296 1.24 5.09 4.43
N LEU A 297 1.47 6.30 4.91
CA LEU A 297 2.79 6.91 4.91
C LEU A 297 2.90 7.96 6.01
N HIS A 298 3.97 7.85 6.81
CA HIS A 298 4.47 8.91 7.66
C HIS A 298 5.86 9.31 7.18
N PHE A 299 6.08 10.60 6.98
CA PHE A 299 7.35 11.16 6.57
C PHE A 299 7.72 12.34 7.46
N LYS A 300 8.92 12.32 8.03
CA LYS A 300 9.44 13.42 8.84
C LYS A 300 10.96 13.56 8.64
N GLY A 301 11.39 14.69 8.07
CA GLY A 301 12.81 14.96 7.79
C GLY A 301 13.36 14.10 6.65
N GLU A 302 13.89 12.95 6.94
CA GLU A 302 14.39 11.95 5.98
C GLU A 302 13.79 10.56 6.24
N ASP A 303 13.11 10.39 7.37
CA ASP A 303 12.58 9.12 7.80
C ASP A 303 11.19 8.89 7.22
N LEU A 304 11.02 7.73 6.59
CA LEU A 304 9.74 7.22 6.10
C LEU A 304 9.31 6.01 6.94
N LYS A 305 8.00 5.92 7.16
CA LYS A 305 7.37 4.79 7.82
C LYS A 305 6.02 4.48 7.18
N THR A 306 5.73 3.20 7.01
CA THR A 306 4.39 2.66 6.74
C THR A 306 4.04 1.61 7.77
N SER A 307 2.75 1.46 8.09
CA SER A 307 2.29 0.54 9.14
C SER A 307 1.14 -0.34 8.64
N PRO A 308 1.43 -1.30 7.73
CA PRO A 308 0.41 -2.17 7.16
C PRO A 308 -0.23 -3.09 8.20
N ILE A 309 -1.53 -3.33 8.01
CA ILE A 309 -2.36 -4.22 8.81
C ILE A 309 -2.76 -5.43 7.98
N LYS A 310 -2.48 -6.65 8.48
CA LYS A 310 -2.96 -7.90 7.86
C LYS A 310 -3.11 -8.99 8.91
N GLY A 311 -4.16 -9.78 8.78
CA GLY A 311 -4.61 -10.69 9.83
C GLY A 311 -5.58 -9.99 10.77
N THR A 312 -6.80 -10.53 10.89
CA THR A 312 -7.85 -9.96 11.72
C THR A 312 -8.64 -11.07 12.39
N SER A 313 -8.81 -10.94 13.70
CA SER A 313 -9.71 -11.80 14.48
C SER A 313 -10.71 -10.93 15.24
N PRO A 314 -12.00 -11.30 15.32
CA PRO A 314 -12.96 -10.56 16.12
C PRO A 314 -12.62 -10.66 17.62
N ARG A 315 -12.98 -9.63 18.40
CA ARG A 315 -12.96 -9.68 19.86
C ARG A 315 -14.08 -10.59 20.36
N MET A 316 -13.81 -11.31 21.45
CA MET A 316 -14.78 -12.21 22.05
C MET A 316 -15.39 -11.61 23.34
N TYR A 317 -16.58 -12.07 23.72
CA TYR A 317 -17.29 -11.57 24.92
C TYR A 317 -16.67 -12.05 26.22
N ASN A 318 -16.16 -13.26 26.21
CA ASN A 318 -15.49 -13.90 27.34
C ASN A 318 -13.97 -13.64 27.23
N GLU A 319 -13.32 -13.31 28.35
CA GLU A 319 -11.90 -13.02 28.39
C GLU A 319 -11.02 -14.23 27.95
N ASP A 320 -11.41 -15.44 28.36
CA ASP A 320 -10.69 -16.66 27.97
C ASP A 320 -10.79 -16.91 26.46
N ASP A 321 -11.97 -16.72 25.88
CA ASP A 321 -12.18 -16.86 24.44
C ASP A 321 -11.45 -15.75 23.66
N ASP A 322 -11.35 -14.54 24.22
CA ASP A 322 -10.62 -13.42 23.61
C ASP A 322 -9.10 -13.66 23.60
N ILE A 323 -8.57 -14.24 24.69
CA ILE A 323 -7.18 -14.68 24.76
C ILE A 323 -6.91 -15.77 23.72
N LEU A 324 -7.79 -16.77 23.64
CA LEU A 324 -7.67 -17.85 22.65
C LEU A 324 -7.71 -17.31 21.20
N ALA A 325 -8.60 -16.35 20.92
CA ALA A 325 -8.68 -15.71 19.59
C ALA A 325 -7.39 -14.98 19.22
N ARG A 326 -6.74 -14.33 20.19
CA ARG A 326 -5.41 -13.70 20.02
C ARG A 326 -4.33 -14.72 19.71
N GLU A 327 -4.26 -15.80 20.48
CA GLU A 327 -3.27 -16.88 20.31
C GLU A 327 -3.46 -17.55 18.95
N GLN A 328 -4.68 -17.86 18.57
CA GLN A 328 -5.01 -18.43 17.25
C GLN A 328 -4.57 -17.50 16.10
N LEU A 329 -4.76 -16.17 16.22
CA LEU A 329 -4.30 -15.23 15.22
C LEU A 329 -2.77 -15.18 15.14
N MET A 330 -2.08 -15.20 16.28
CA MET A 330 -0.61 -15.19 16.34
C MET A 330 0.03 -16.47 15.75
N GLU A 331 -0.69 -17.60 15.77
CA GLU A 331 -0.23 -18.88 15.27
C GLU A 331 -0.80 -19.28 13.90
N SER A 332 -1.73 -18.47 13.37
CA SER A 332 -2.36 -18.70 12.07
C SER A 332 -1.34 -18.65 10.94
N LYS A 333 -1.04 -19.80 10.35
CA LYS A 333 -0.11 -19.90 9.20
C LYS A 333 -0.59 -19.07 8.02
N LYS A 334 -1.91 -19.04 7.76
CA LYS A 334 -2.52 -18.24 6.70
C LYS A 334 -2.27 -16.75 6.95
N ASP A 335 -2.66 -16.23 8.12
CA ASP A 335 -2.56 -14.80 8.42
C ASP A 335 -1.10 -14.33 8.46
N LEU A 336 -0.19 -15.17 8.99
CA LEU A 336 1.25 -14.89 8.98
C LEU A 336 1.83 -14.88 7.57
N ALA A 337 1.40 -15.78 6.68
CA ALA A 337 1.83 -15.80 5.28
C ALA A 337 1.34 -14.55 4.52
N GLU A 338 0.07 -14.18 4.67
CA GLU A 338 -0.48 -12.95 4.10
C GLU A 338 0.25 -11.70 4.64
N HIS A 339 0.55 -11.69 5.93
CA HIS A 339 1.26 -10.59 6.58
C HIS A 339 2.70 -10.47 6.06
N MET A 340 3.41 -11.61 5.90
CA MET A 340 4.76 -11.63 5.35
C MET A 340 4.80 -11.12 3.91
N MET A 341 3.85 -11.54 3.08
CA MET A 341 3.74 -11.04 1.70
C MET A 341 3.56 -9.51 1.67
N LEU A 342 2.74 -8.98 2.57
CA LEU A 342 2.53 -7.54 2.69
C LEU A 342 3.78 -6.81 3.17
N VAL A 343 4.52 -7.36 4.13
CA VAL A 343 5.81 -6.79 4.57
C VAL A 343 6.79 -6.69 3.41
N ASP A 344 6.92 -7.74 2.59
CA ASP A 344 7.82 -7.73 1.43
C ASP A 344 7.36 -6.75 0.34
N LEU A 345 6.04 -6.61 0.12
CA LEU A 345 5.44 -5.64 -0.80
C LEU A 345 5.73 -4.19 -0.35
N GLU A 346 5.49 -3.87 0.91
CA GLU A 346 5.72 -2.51 1.45
C GLU A 346 7.22 -2.17 1.51
N LYS A 347 8.09 -3.15 1.78
CA LYS A 347 9.54 -2.99 1.63
C LYS A 347 9.92 -2.66 0.19
N HIS A 348 9.36 -3.38 -0.79
CA HIS A 348 9.59 -3.11 -2.20
C HIS A 348 9.19 -1.69 -2.57
N ASP A 349 8.01 -1.24 -2.15
CA ASP A 349 7.49 0.08 -2.49
C ASP A 349 8.36 1.19 -1.87
N LEU A 350 8.71 1.09 -0.58
CA LEU A 350 9.64 2.04 0.05
C LEU A 350 11.03 2.01 -0.59
N SER A 351 11.51 0.85 -1.01
CA SER A 351 12.81 0.72 -1.64
C SER A 351 12.93 1.49 -2.97
N LYS A 352 11.83 1.79 -3.66
CA LYS A 352 11.83 2.63 -4.89
C LYS A 352 12.40 4.02 -4.64
N VAL A 353 12.25 4.55 -3.43
CA VAL A 353 12.57 5.94 -3.09
C VAL A 353 13.55 6.10 -1.94
N CYS A 354 13.78 5.07 -1.17
CA CYS A 354 14.73 5.08 -0.05
C CYS A 354 16.17 4.86 -0.50
N VAL A 355 17.10 5.27 0.36
CA VAL A 355 18.50 4.89 0.24
C VAL A 355 18.58 3.36 0.26
N PRO A 356 19.19 2.72 -0.75
CA PRO A 356 19.32 1.27 -0.78
C PRO A 356 19.94 0.73 0.52
N GLY A 357 19.31 -0.33 1.06
CA GLY A 357 19.70 -0.94 2.32
C GLY A 357 19.22 -0.22 3.60
N SER A 358 18.54 0.92 3.46
CA SER A 358 17.96 1.60 4.63
C SER A 358 16.58 1.06 5.01
N VAL A 359 15.89 0.37 4.09
CA VAL A 359 14.55 -0.16 4.32
C VAL A 359 14.58 -1.38 5.22
N ARG A 360 13.83 -1.33 6.32
CA ARG A 360 13.83 -2.37 7.35
C ARG A 360 12.43 -2.65 7.86
N TRP A 361 12.16 -3.91 8.16
CA TRP A 361 11.03 -4.32 8.97
C TRP A 361 11.38 -4.04 10.44
N SER A 362 10.90 -2.93 10.98
CA SER A 362 11.34 -2.40 12.28
C SER A 362 10.56 -2.96 13.47
N SER A 363 9.26 -3.26 13.31
CA SER A 363 8.45 -3.87 14.37
C SER A 363 7.40 -4.84 13.84
N PHE A 364 6.99 -5.78 14.68
CA PHE A 364 5.85 -6.66 14.47
C PHE A 364 5.07 -6.80 15.77
N ARG A 365 3.75 -6.62 15.73
CA ARG A 365 2.92 -6.64 16.94
C ARG A 365 1.49 -7.07 16.64
N LEU A 366 0.82 -7.57 17.65
CA LEU A 366 -0.63 -7.75 17.68
C LEU A 366 -1.25 -6.56 18.40
N GLU A 367 -2.16 -5.86 17.71
CA GLU A 367 -2.95 -4.77 18.26
C GLU A 367 -4.37 -5.23 18.52
N SER A 368 -4.84 -5.02 19.76
CA SER A 368 -6.22 -5.31 20.15
C SER A 368 -7.01 -4.02 20.18
N HIS A 369 -7.90 -3.84 19.22
CA HIS A 369 -8.85 -2.73 19.15
C HIS A 369 -10.18 -3.10 19.85
N PRO A 370 -11.13 -2.18 20.03
CA PRO A 370 -12.39 -2.49 20.73
C PRO A 370 -13.19 -3.64 20.15
N SER A 371 -13.14 -3.84 18.83
CA SER A 371 -13.92 -4.84 18.11
C SER A 371 -13.12 -5.97 17.48
N VAL A 372 -11.81 -5.81 17.31
CA VAL A 372 -10.95 -6.73 16.57
C VAL A 372 -9.53 -6.76 17.11
N HIS A 373 -8.83 -7.87 16.86
CA HIS A 373 -7.37 -7.98 16.93
C HIS A 373 -6.77 -7.89 15.54
N HIS A 374 -5.61 -7.24 15.40
CA HIS A 374 -4.88 -7.08 14.15
C HIS A 374 -3.40 -7.43 14.30
N LEU A 375 -2.81 -8.03 13.26
CA LEU A 375 -1.36 -8.10 13.09
C LEU A 375 -0.90 -6.84 12.37
N VAL A 376 0.10 -6.17 12.92
CA VAL A 376 0.63 -4.88 12.43
C VAL A 376 2.15 -4.93 12.38
N SER A 377 2.70 -4.43 11.27
CA SER A 377 4.15 -4.24 11.13
C SER A 377 4.48 -2.78 10.87
N ASP A 378 5.66 -2.35 11.31
CA ASP A 378 6.23 -1.09 10.86
C ASP A 378 7.39 -1.39 9.91
N ILE A 379 7.34 -0.78 8.73
CA ILE A 379 8.43 -0.78 7.76
C ILE A 379 8.95 0.65 7.67
N THR A 380 10.26 0.82 7.87
CA THR A 380 10.92 2.13 7.91
C THR A 380 12.03 2.20 6.87
N GLY A 381 12.32 3.41 6.39
CA GLY A 381 13.42 3.67 5.47
C GLY A 381 13.85 5.12 5.50
N LYS A 382 15.01 5.43 4.91
CA LYS A 382 15.49 6.80 4.74
C LYS A 382 15.33 7.23 3.30
N LEU A 383 14.65 8.37 3.08
CA LEU A 383 14.48 8.93 1.74
C LEU A 383 15.85 9.20 1.09
N SER A 384 16.00 8.78 -0.16
CA SER A 384 17.19 9.08 -0.94
C SER A 384 17.31 10.60 -1.17
N PRO A 385 18.52 11.20 -1.09
CA PRO A 385 18.72 12.63 -1.34
C PRO A 385 18.24 13.12 -2.72
N SER A 386 18.12 12.21 -3.69
CA SER A 386 17.62 12.50 -5.04
C SER A 386 16.09 12.42 -5.17
N ARG A 387 15.39 12.07 -4.10
CA ARG A 387 13.93 11.88 -4.04
C ARG A 387 13.27 12.87 -3.08
N ASP A 388 11.95 13.02 -3.20
CA ASP A 388 11.15 13.93 -2.42
C ASP A 388 9.82 13.28 -1.95
N ILE A 389 8.99 14.03 -1.23
CA ILE A 389 7.68 13.57 -0.73
C ILE A 389 6.75 13.13 -1.88
N PRO A 390 6.59 13.88 -2.98
CA PRO A 390 5.84 13.42 -4.14
C PRO A 390 6.26 12.05 -4.66
N ALA A 391 7.57 11.81 -4.77
CA ALA A 391 8.09 10.51 -5.17
C ALA A 391 7.73 9.41 -4.16
N ALA A 392 7.81 9.69 -2.85
CA ALA A 392 7.42 8.74 -1.81
C ALA A 392 5.92 8.40 -1.86
N ILE A 393 5.07 9.41 -2.04
CA ILE A 393 3.63 9.20 -2.21
C ILE A 393 3.35 8.36 -3.45
N SER A 394 3.94 8.69 -4.60
CA SER A 394 3.73 7.95 -5.85
C SER A 394 4.20 6.49 -5.75
N ALA A 395 5.26 6.21 -5.01
CA ALA A 395 5.76 4.85 -4.79
C ALA A 395 4.84 4.00 -3.92
N MET A 396 4.25 4.60 -2.88
CA MET A 396 3.41 3.91 -1.89
C MET A 396 1.94 3.84 -2.29
N PHE A 397 1.43 4.83 -3.04
CA PHE A 397 0.00 4.97 -3.37
C PHE A 397 -0.39 4.22 -4.66
N PRO A 398 -1.53 3.49 -4.66
CA PRO A 398 -2.32 3.09 -3.50
C PRO A 398 -1.58 2.05 -2.63
N GLY A 399 -1.95 1.94 -1.36
CA GLY A 399 -1.30 1.03 -0.42
C GLY A 399 -1.35 -0.45 -0.86
N GLY A 400 -0.34 -1.22 -0.47
CA GLY A 400 -0.26 -2.66 -0.78
C GLY A 400 -1.36 -3.46 -0.09
N SER A 401 -1.69 -3.12 1.15
CA SER A 401 -2.69 -3.82 1.96
C SER A 401 -4.09 -3.82 1.37
N ILE A 402 -4.41 -2.80 0.53
CA ILE A 402 -5.73 -2.61 -0.07
C ILE A 402 -5.76 -2.86 -1.59
N THR A 403 -4.65 -3.22 -2.18
CA THR A 403 -4.52 -3.62 -3.59
C THR A 403 -4.29 -5.13 -3.72
N GLY A 404 -3.12 -5.59 -3.48
CA GLY A 404 -2.71 -6.98 -3.58
C GLY A 404 -1.31 -7.14 -4.17
N CYS A 405 -0.93 -8.36 -4.45
CA CYS A 405 0.40 -8.71 -4.89
C CYS A 405 0.37 -9.66 -6.10
N PRO A 406 1.13 -9.38 -7.17
CA PRO A 406 1.80 -8.13 -7.49
C PRO A 406 0.82 -6.97 -7.71
N LYS A 407 1.20 -5.76 -7.27
CA LYS A 407 0.30 -4.59 -7.19
C LYS A 407 -0.34 -4.25 -8.54
N LYS A 408 0.41 -4.19 -9.63
CA LYS A 408 -0.07 -3.77 -10.95
C LYS A 408 -1.23 -4.65 -11.45
N ILE A 409 -1.03 -5.96 -11.49
CA ILE A 409 -2.05 -6.87 -11.99
C ILE A 409 -3.23 -6.98 -11.02
N SER A 410 -2.98 -6.93 -9.71
CA SER A 410 -4.05 -6.90 -8.71
C SER A 410 -4.97 -5.70 -8.90
N MET A 411 -4.44 -4.50 -9.19
CA MET A 411 -5.25 -3.31 -9.45
C MET A 411 -6.12 -3.47 -10.72
N ALA A 412 -5.62 -4.10 -11.78
CA ALA A 412 -6.39 -4.39 -12.98
C ALA A 412 -7.53 -5.38 -12.71
N ILE A 413 -7.24 -6.46 -11.97
CA ILE A 413 -8.25 -7.46 -11.57
C ILE A 413 -9.34 -6.83 -10.69
N ILE A 414 -8.94 -6.02 -9.71
CA ILE A 414 -9.87 -5.26 -8.86
C ILE A 414 -10.83 -4.42 -9.70
N ASN A 415 -10.28 -3.61 -10.61
CA ASN A 415 -11.08 -2.73 -11.46
C ASN A 415 -12.02 -3.50 -12.38
N HIS A 416 -11.57 -4.64 -12.92
CA HIS A 416 -12.38 -5.53 -13.75
C HIS A 416 -13.53 -6.16 -12.95
N LEU A 417 -13.24 -6.76 -11.79
CA LEU A 417 -14.22 -7.52 -11.00
C LEU A 417 -15.20 -6.63 -10.25
N GLU A 418 -14.76 -5.49 -9.73
CA GLU A 418 -15.66 -4.53 -9.07
C GLU A 418 -16.57 -3.82 -10.09
N GLY A 419 -16.13 -3.72 -11.37
CA GLY A 419 -16.92 -3.18 -12.46
C GLY A 419 -17.24 -1.68 -12.34
N LYS A 420 -16.58 -0.98 -11.42
CA LYS A 420 -16.74 0.45 -11.11
C LYS A 420 -15.46 0.99 -10.47
N HIS A 421 -15.33 2.31 -10.46
CA HIS A 421 -14.25 2.98 -9.74
C HIS A 421 -14.48 2.98 -8.22
N ARG A 422 -13.39 3.02 -7.44
CA ARG A 422 -13.44 3.00 -5.97
C ARG A 422 -13.73 4.37 -5.34
N GLY A 423 -13.33 5.46 -5.99
CA GLY A 423 -13.44 6.81 -5.45
C GLY A 423 -12.55 7.06 -4.25
N SER A 424 -13.14 7.51 -3.12
CA SER A 424 -12.40 7.76 -1.88
C SER A 424 -11.98 6.48 -1.15
N TRP A 425 -12.78 5.41 -1.24
CA TRP A 425 -12.48 4.16 -0.53
C TRP A 425 -11.14 3.58 -0.99
N THR A 426 -10.29 3.24 -0.02
CA THR A 426 -8.92 2.79 -0.23
C THR A 426 -7.97 3.83 -0.89
N GLY A 427 -8.42 5.08 -0.98
CA GLY A 427 -7.56 6.23 -1.19
C GLY A 427 -6.88 6.64 0.12
N SER A 428 -6.51 7.91 0.23
CA SER A 428 -5.79 8.44 1.38
C SER A 428 -6.26 9.86 1.72
N ILE A 429 -6.32 10.20 3.01
CA ILE A 429 -6.51 11.56 3.48
C ILE A 429 -5.44 11.90 4.51
N GLY A 430 -4.97 13.14 4.51
CA GLY A 430 -3.97 13.58 5.46
C GLY A 430 -3.41 14.96 5.15
N HIS A 431 -2.19 15.18 5.59
CA HIS A 431 -1.47 16.44 5.34
C HIS A 431 -0.10 16.21 4.70
N ILE A 432 0.31 17.17 3.87
CA ILE A 432 1.58 17.18 3.16
C ILE A 432 2.19 18.56 3.25
N HIS A 433 3.44 18.64 3.68
CA HIS A 433 4.21 19.88 3.68
C HIS A 433 5.62 19.60 3.12
N GLN A 434 5.76 19.73 1.79
CA GLN A 434 7.00 19.38 1.09
C GLN A 434 8.18 20.24 1.56
N ARG A 435 7.96 21.56 1.75
CA ARG A 435 9.01 22.48 2.21
C ARG A 435 9.45 22.25 3.66
N ASN A 436 8.55 21.77 4.51
CA ASN A 436 8.84 21.43 5.91
C ASN A 436 9.23 19.95 6.10
N LYS A 437 9.30 19.18 5.02
CA LYS A 437 9.64 17.75 5.03
C LYS A 437 8.77 16.94 6.01
N LEU A 438 7.46 17.12 5.94
CA LEU A 438 6.47 16.46 6.76
C LEU A 438 5.31 15.98 5.91
N ALA A 439 4.88 14.73 6.09
CA ALA A 439 3.62 14.22 5.56
C ALA A 439 3.08 13.12 6.45
N GLU A 440 1.76 13.05 6.59
CA GLU A 440 1.05 11.95 7.20
C GLU A 440 -0.22 11.66 6.41
N LEU A 441 -0.32 10.43 5.93
CA LEU A 441 -1.38 9.95 5.07
C LEU A 441 -1.90 8.61 5.62
N ASN A 442 -3.23 8.50 5.76
CA ASN A 442 -3.88 7.24 6.13
C ASN A 442 -4.31 6.45 4.89
N ILE A 443 -4.88 5.27 5.12
CA ILE A 443 -5.65 4.51 4.12
C ILE A 443 -7.14 4.68 4.45
N LEU A 444 -7.94 5.14 3.49
CA LEU A 444 -9.38 5.37 3.70
C LEU A 444 -10.17 4.05 3.67
N ILE A 445 -10.21 3.39 4.81
CA ILE A 445 -11.06 2.24 5.11
C ILE A 445 -12.01 2.57 6.27
N ARG A 446 -13.06 1.77 6.48
CA ARG A 446 -14.11 2.10 7.47
C ARG A 446 -14.65 3.51 7.23
N THR A 447 -15.03 3.78 5.99
CA THR A 447 -15.29 5.12 5.47
C THR A 447 -16.68 5.20 4.86
N LEU A 448 -17.42 6.25 5.21
CA LEU A 448 -18.61 6.73 4.53
C LEU A 448 -18.18 7.83 3.55
N ASP A 449 -18.49 7.62 2.27
CA ASP A 449 -18.31 8.60 1.18
C ASP A 449 -19.69 9.14 0.78
N VAL A 450 -19.92 10.44 0.94
CA VAL A 450 -21.20 11.09 0.63
C VAL A 450 -21.01 12.04 -0.54
N LYS A 451 -21.87 11.91 -1.53
CA LYS A 451 -22.00 12.84 -2.65
C LYS A 451 -23.40 13.47 -2.62
N SER A 452 -23.43 14.80 -2.54
CA SER A 452 -24.68 15.57 -2.59
C SER A 452 -25.01 15.90 -4.04
N LYS A 453 -26.22 15.54 -4.47
CA LYS A 453 -26.72 15.84 -5.81
C LYS A 453 -28.17 16.30 -5.73
N SER A 454 -28.48 17.47 -6.28
CA SER A 454 -29.85 18.02 -6.31
C SER A 454 -30.51 18.12 -4.92
N GLY A 455 -29.71 18.40 -3.88
CA GLY A 455 -30.20 18.56 -2.50
C GLY A 455 -30.42 17.23 -1.75
N LEU A 456 -30.02 16.10 -2.34
CA LEU A 456 -30.05 14.78 -1.69
C LEU A 456 -28.62 14.29 -1.47
N ASP A 457 -28.36 13.76 -0.28
CA ASP A 457 -27.10 13.15 0.10
C ASP A 457 -27.14 11.64 -0.13
N PHE A 458 -26.25 11.14 -0.98
CA PHE A 458 -26.07 9.72 -1.24
C PHE A 458 -24.77 9.22 -0.62
N GLY A 459 -24.90 8.30 0.34
CA GLY A 459 -23.78 7.66 1.00
C GLY A 459 -23.38 6.35 0.30
N ARG A 460 -22.08 6.12 0.24
CA ARG A 460 -21.48 4.85 -0.15
C ARG A 460 -20.52 4.38 0.93
N VAL A 461 -20.69 3.12 1.35
CA VAL A 461 -19.78 2.39 2.22
C VAL A 461 -19.20 1.22 1.42
N MET A 462 -17.90 1.02 1.48
CA MET A 462 -17.25 -0.14 0.89
C MET A 462 -16.38 -0.83 1.94
N ALA A 463 -16.35 -2.16 1.87
CA ALA A 463 -15.48 -3.00 2.69
C ALA A 463 -15.12 -4.29 1.96
N GLY A 464 -13.98 -4.85 2.30
CA GLY A 464 -13.47 -6.07 1.67
C GLY A 464 -12.26 -6.64 2.39
N GLY A 465 -11.67 -7.65 1.79
CA GLY A 465 -10.51 -8.35 2.30
C GLY A 465 -9.56 -8.82 1.20
N GLY A 466 -8.37 -9.25 1.61
CA GLY A 466 -7.41 -9.89 0.72
C GLY A 466 -7.81 -11.33 0.48
N ILE A 467 -8.01 -11.69 -0.78
CA ILE A 467 -8.31 -13.06 -1.18
C ILE A 467 -7.01 -13.72 -1.60
N VAL A 468 -6.71 -14.85 -0.98
CA VAL A 468 -5.56 -15.73 -1.24
C VAL A 468 -6.06 -17.14 -1.63
N HIS A 469 -5.15 -18.03 -1.98
CA HIS A 469 -5.51 -19.40 -2.38
C HIS A 469 -6.32 -20.14 -1.30
N GLU A 470 -5.96 -20.02 -0.02
CA GLU A 470 -6.64 -20.68 1.11
C GLU A 470 -7.93 -19.97 1.53
N SER A 471 -8.33 -18.92 0.84
CA SER A 471 -9.55 -18.17 1.15
C SER A 471 -10.80 -19.00 0.92
N ILE A 472 -11.73 -18.92 1.87
CA ILE A 472 -13.05 -19.54 1.78
C ILE A 472 -14.05 -18.46 1.38
N PRO A 473 -14.66 -18.50 0.18
CA PRO A 473 -15.52 -17.43 -0.34
C PRO A 473 -16.64 -16.99 0.61
N GLU A 474 -17.18 -17.90 1.40
CA GLU A 474 -18.18 -17.63 2.44
C GLU A 474 -17.63 -16.74 3.55
N LYS A 475 -16.42 -17.03 4.02
CA LYS A 475 -15.75 -16.28 5.08
C LYS A 475 -15.30 -14.89 4.60
N GLU A 476 -14.82 -14.78 3.37
CA GLU A 476 -14.42 -13.50 2.78
C GLU A 476 -15.62 -12.53 2.64
N ALA A 477 -16.79 -13.07 2.24
CA ALA A 477 -18.02 -12.27 2.19
C ALA A 477 -18.46 -11.82 3.59
N GLN A 478 -18.31 -12.67 4.61
CA GLN A 478 -18.61 -12.36 6.01
C GLN A 478 -17.62 -11.34 6.59
N GLU A 479 -16.33 -11.44 6.26
CA GLU A 479 -15.32 -10.48 6.68
C GLU A 479 -15.60 -9.07 6.15
N ALA A 480 -16.04 -8.95 4.88
CA ALA A 480 -16.48 -7.67 4.32
C ALA A 480 -17.66 -7.08 5.10
N GLU A 481 -18.62 -7.90 5.52
CA GLU A 481 -19.76 -7.49 6.34
C GLU A 481 -19.31 -7.00 7.72
N TRP A 482 -18.42 -7.70 8.41
CA TRP A 482 -17.89 -7.27 9.70
C TRP A 482 -17.15 -5.93 9.62
N LYS A 483 -16.37 -5.74 8.55
CA LYS A 483 -15.63 -4.49 8.35
C LYS A 483 -16.54 -3.30 8.01
N ALA A 484 -17.69 -3.54 7.39
CA ALA A 484 -18.67 -2.51 7.07
C ALA A 484 -19.56 -2.13 8.27
N ASP A 485 -19.82 -3.05 9.21
CA ASP A 485 -20.89 -2.98 10.20
C ASP A 485 -20.89 -1.70 11.02
N ALA A 486 -19.72 -1.28 11.55
CA ALA A 486 -19.61 -0.05 12.34
C ALA A 486 -20.04 1.20 11.55
N VAL A 487 -19.68 1.29 10.27
CA VAL A 487 -20.03 2.42 9.39
C VAL A 487 -21.50 2.37 9.02
N LEU A 488 -22.05 1.17 8.73
CA LEU A 488 -23.46 0.97 8.39
C LEU A 488 -24.36 1.33 9.59
N LYS A 489 -24.00 0.91 10.79
CA LYS A 489 -24.68 1.29 12.03
C LYS A 489 -24.61 2.80 12.28
N ALA A 490 -23.42 3.38 12.11
CA ALA A 490 -23.22 4.80 12.31
C ALA A 490 -24.01 5.64 11.30
N THR A 491 -24.17 5.19 10.06
CA THR A 491 -24.81 5.94 8.97
C THR A 491 -26.30 5.70 8.91
N TRP A 492 -26.73 4.44 8.87
CA TRP A 492 -28.13 4.05 8.55
C TRP A 492 -28.83 3.26 9.64
N ASP A 493 -28.18 2.97 10.75
CA ASP A 493 -28.68 2.14 11.84
C ASP A 493 -29.05 0.71 11.41
N ILE A 494 -28.35 0.19 10.43
CA ILE A 494 -28.50 -1.17 9.93
C ILE A 494 -27.25 -1.99 10.26
N THR A 495 -27.41 -3.30 10.34
CA THR A 495 -26.30 -4.24 10.45
C THR A 495 -26.19 -5.09 9.19
N ALA A 496 -24.97 -5.39 8.76
CA ALA A 496 -24.71 -6.38 7.72
C ALA A 496 -24.59 -7.80 8.30
N LEU A 497 -24.55 -7.95 9.63
CA LEU A 497 -24.37 -9.22 10.31
C LEU A 497 -25.70 -9.98 10.42
N GLU A 498 -25.63 -11.31 10.30
CA GLU A 498 -26.80 -12.19 10.41
C GLU A 498 -27.29 -12.38 11.86
N SER A 499 -26.55 -11.89 12.86
CA SER A 499 -26.88 -12.00 14.28
C SER A 499 -26.74 -10.67 15.00
N ASP A 500 -27.66 -10.39 15.95
CA ASP A 500 -27.64 -9.22 16.86
C ASP A 500 -26.49 -9.27 17.91
N GLN A 501 -25.42 -9.98 17.65
CA GLN A 501 -24.28 -10.04 18.57
C GLN A 501 -23.62 -8.66 18.68
N LYS A 502 -23.85 -7.99 19.81
CA LYS A 502 -23.12 -6.78 20.17
C LYS A 502 -21.67 -7.17 20.42
N LEU A 503 -20.75 -6.62 19.64
CA LEU A 503 -19.32 -6.79 19.91
C LEU A 503 -18.96 -6.14 21.26
N PRO A 504 -18.12 -6.78 22.09
CA PRO A 504 -17.72 -6.22 23.37
C PRO A 504 -16.87 -4.97 23.17
N THR A 505 -17.06 -3.96 24.01
CA THR A 505 -16.20 -2.78 24.06
C THR A 505 -15.07 -3.08 25.04
N LEU A 506 -13.99 -3.70 24.56
CA LEU A 506 -12.85 -4.09 25.39
C LEU A 506 -11.71 -3.08 25.27
N LYS A 507 -10.83 -3.04 26.28
CA LYS A 507 -9.68 -2.14 26.29
C LYS A 507 -8.71 -2.51 25.16
N MET A 508 -8.09 -1.49 24.57
CA MET A 508 -7.04 -1.65 23.57
C MET A 508 -5.73 -2.06 24.25
N SER A 509 -4.96 -2.93 23.60
CA SER A 509 -3.64 -3.37 24.06
C SER A 509 -2.75 -3.73 22.87
N ASN A 510 -1.42 -3.66 23.09
CA ASN A 510 -0.42 -4.04 22.10
C ASN A 510 0.48 -5.15 22.67
N THR A 511 0.73 -6.16 21.85
CA THR A 511 1.65 -7.27 22.19
C THR A 511 2.73 -7.34 21.12
N ILE A 512 4.00 -7.16 21.51
CA ILE A 512 5.15 -7.28 20.59
C ILE A 512 5.32 -8.75 20.21
N MET A 513 5.45 -9.01 18.92
CA MET A 513 5.67 -10.34 18.36
C MET A 513 7.13 -10.51 17.90
N PRO A 514 7.70 -11.74 18.03
CA PRO A 514 9.00 -12.01 17.46
C PRO A 514 8.94 -11.88 15.94
N ARG A 515 9.89 -11.14 15.38
CA ARG A 515 10.16 -11.15 13.93
C ARG A 515 11.04 -12.35 13.61
N PRO A 516 10.93 -12.97 12.43
CA PRO A 516 11.95 -13.89 11.98
C PRO A 516 13.30 -13.19 12.13
N SER A 517 14.25 -13.84 12.78
CA SER A 517 15.59 -13.29 12.94
C SER A 517 16.31 -13.34 11.59
N VAL A 518 15.99 -12.39 10.74
CA VAL A 518 16.85 -12.04 9.62
C VAL A 518 18.06 -11.41 10.25
N GLY A 519 19.10 -12.21 10.45
CA GLY A 519 20.38 -11.68 10.86
C GLY A 519 20.69 -10.54 9.92
N THR A 520 20.82 -9.30 10.42
CA THR A 520 21.53 -8.27 9.66
C THR A 520 22.88 -8.92 9.38
N PRO A 521 23.22 -9.19 8.11
CA PRO A 521 24.51 -9.78 7.82
C PRO A 521 25.53 -8.83 8.45
N LYS A 522 26.43 -9.36 9.29
CA LYS A 522 27.76 -8.73 9.40
C LYS A 522 28.33 -8.89 8.02
N LEU A 523 28.18 -7.85 7.21
CA LEU A 523 28.70 -7.77 5.86
C LEU A 523 30.21 -7.81 5.98
N ASP A 524 30.78 -9.00 5.85
CA ASP A 524 32.16 -9.15 5.46
C ASP A 524 32.21 -8.80 3.98
N LEU A 525 32.24 -7.48 3.68
CA LEU A 525 32.39 -6.99 2.32
C LEU A 525 33.80 -7.43 1.88
N SER A 526 33.87 -8.58 1.21
CA SER A 526 35.11 -8.93 0.52
C SER A 526 35.33 -7.87 -0.56
N VAL A 527 36.58 -7.42 -0.69
CA VAL A 527 36.99 -6.44 -1.74
C VAL A 527 36.54 -6.89 -3.13
N GLU A 528 36.29 -8.18 -3.32
CA GLU A 528 35.89 -8.83 -4.57
C GLU A 528 34.45 -8.55 -5.02
N THR A 529 33.52 -8.18 -4.12
CA THR A 529 32.14 -7.90 -4.48
C THR A 529 31.85 -6.43 -4.78
N ILE A 530 32.72 -5.53 -4.35
CA ILE A 530 32.53 -4.08 -4.44
C ILE A 530 32.62 -3.62 -5.90
N GLY A 531 31.57 -2.90 -6.34
CA GLY A 531 31.53 -2.24 -7.64
C GLY A 531 31.11 -3.10 -8.82
N LYS A 532 30.85 -4.41 -8.62
CA LYS A 532 30.33 -5.31 -9.67
C LYS A 532 29.00 -4.79 -10.20
N LYS A 533 28.83 -4.80 -11.52
CA LYS A 533 27.64 -4.28 -12.19
C LYS A 533 26.65 -5.42 -12.41
N ILE A 534 25.47 -5.33 -11.81
CA ILE A 534 24.41 -6.32 -11.96
C ILE A 534 23.23 -5.70 -12.70
N ILE A 535 22.74 -6.39 -13.73
CA ILE A 535 21.45 -6.12 -14.34
C ILE A 535 20.41 -7.01 -13.67
N ILE A 536 19.28 -6.45 -13.28
CA ILE A 536 18.08 -7.20 -12.87
C ILE A 536 16.99 -6.95 -13.91
N LEU A 537 16.44 -8.01 -14.48
CA LEU A 537 15.27 -7.96 -15.35
C LEU A 537 14.01 -8.09 -14.45
N ASP A 538 13.23 -7.01 -14.40
CA ASP A 538 11.98 -6.93 -13.65
C ASP A 538 10.82 -7.46 -14.49
N ASN A 539 10.08 -8.43 -13.98
CA ASN A 539 8.95 -9.05 -14.66
C ASN A 539 7.61 -8.64 -14.02
N MET A 540 7.42 -7.34 -13.76
CA MET A 540 6.20 -6.77 -13.15
C MET A 540 5.94 -7.28 -11.73
N ASP A 541 6.97 -7.74 -11.04
CA ASP A 541 6.85 -8.25 -9.68
C ASP A 541 6.84 -7.13 -8.63
N SER A 542 6.39 -7.47 -7.43
CA SER A 542 6.36 -6.56 -6.28
C SER A 542 7.48 -6.84 -5.26
N PHE A 543 8.56 -7.52 -5.68
CA PHE A 543 9.72 -7.83 -4.82
C PHE A 543 11.07 -7.48 -5.48
N THR A 544 11.09 -7.07 -6.74
CA THR A 544 12.30 -6.77 -7.51
C THR A 544 13.22 -5.76 -6.80
N ASN A 545 12.67 -4.72 -6.14
CA ASN A 545 13.50 -3.75 -5.42
C ASN A 545 14.12 -4.33 -4.14
N ASN A 546 13.53 -5.35 -3.54
CA ASN A 546 14.14 -6.09 -2.43
C ASN A 546 15.40 -6.85 -2.91
N ILE A 547 15.35 -7.43 -4.13
CA ILE A 547 16.52 -8.06 -4.79
C ILE A 547 17.59 -7.01 -5.04
N ARG A 548 17.23 -5.85 -5.61
CA ARG A 548 18.15 -4.74 -5.83
C ARG A 548 18.86 -4.34 -4.52
N ASP A 549 18.11 -4.13 -3.46
CA ASP A 549 18.66 -3.71 -2.16
C ASP A 549 19.56 -4.79 -1.57
N MET A 550 19.24 -6.07 -1.75
CA MET A 550 20.08 -7.19 -1.33
C MET A 550 21.47 -7.13 -2.02
N PHE A 551 21.52 -6.94 -3.33
CA PHE A 551 22.79 -6.83 -4.07
C PHE A 551 23.55 -5.54 -3.77
N VAL A 552 22.85 -4.40 -3.63
CA VAL A 552 23.49 -3.12 -3.28
C VAL A 552 24.11 -3.18 -1.88
N ASN A 553 23.47 -3.83 -0.92
CA ASN A 553 24.01 -4.05 0.41
C ASN A 553 25.30 -4.89 0.39
N LEU A 554 25.50 -5.74 -0.63
CA LEU A 554 26.72 -6.51 -0.86
C LEU A 554 27.78 -5.73 -1.68
N GLY A 555 27.54 -4.43 -1.95
CA GLY A 555 28.48 -3.54 -2.63
C GLY A 555 28.36 -3.51 -4.15
N ALA A 556 27.38 -4.19 -4.76
CA ALA A 556 27.15 -4.17 -6.19
C ALA A 556 26.50 -2.85 -6.68
N ARG A 557 26.74 -2.52 -7.95
CA ARG A 557 26.01 -1.47 -8.68
C ARG A 557 24.91 -2.11 -9.50
N VAL A 558 23.65 -1.81 -9.19
CA VAL A 558 22.50 -2.50 -9.79
C VAL A 558 21.73 -1.60 -10.73
N SER A 559 21.44 -2.11 -11.93
CA SER A 559 20.50 -1.53 -12.88
C SER A 559 19.27 -2.44 -12.99
N VAL A 560 18.08 -1.91 -12.72
CA VAL A 560 16.81 -2.64 -12.91
C VAL A 560 16.23 -2.23 -14.25
N LEU A 561 15.96 -3.21 -15.11
CA LEU A 561 15.41 -3.03 -16.46
C LEU A 561 14.14 -3.87 -16.61
N GLN A 562 13.24 -3.46 -17.51
CA GLN A 562 12.03 -4.22 -17.82
C GLN A 562 12.37 -5.54 -18.52
N GLY A 563 11.84 -6.66 -18.00
CA GLY A 563 11.94 -8.00 -18.59
C GLY A 563 10.96 -8.24 -19.75
N TRP A 564 10.10 -7.27 -20.05
CA TRP A 564 9.10 -7.29 -21.15
C TRP A 564 9.30 -6.09 -22.08
N SER A 565 8.65 -6.09 -23.24
CA SER A 565 8.55 -4.93 -24.14
C SER A 565 7.11 -4.50 -24.31
N GLU A 566 6.88 -3.19 -24.39
CA GLU A 566 5.60 -2.61 -24.77
C GLU A 566 5.38 -2.68 -26.29
N ASP A 567 6.46 -2.87 -27.07
CA ASP A 567 6.43 -3.05 -28.51
C ASP A 567 6.50 -4.55 -28.87
N PRO A 568 5.40 -5.16 -29.34
CA PRO A 568 5.40 -6.57 -29.72
C PRO A 568 6.33 -6.90 -30.91
N SER A 569 6.75 -5.88 -31.66
CA SER A 569 7.68 -6.03 -32.80
C SER A 569 9.16 -5.92 -32.40
N GLU A 570 9.45 -5.66 -31.11
CA GLU A 570 10.82 -5.54 -30.62
C GLU A 570 11.59 -6.87 -30.77
N ASP A 571 12.77 -6.81 -31.35
CA ASP A 571 13.74 -7.91 -31.30
C ASP A 571 14.43 -7.91 -29.92
N SER A 572 13.88 -8.69 -29.00
CA SER A 572 14.37 -8.77 -27.61
C SER A 572 15.80 -9.30 -27.49
N GLU A 573 16.29 -10.11 -28.46
CA GLU A 573 17.68 -10.58 -28.49
C GLU A 573 18.62 -9.44 -28.85
N ASN A 574 18.33 -8.67 -29.89
CA ASN A 574 19.12 -7.49 -30.27
C ASN A 574 19.08 -6.41 -29.16
N TRP A 575 17.92 -6.22 -28.49
CA TRP A 575 17.83 -5.35 -27.32
C TRP A 575 18.78 -5.79 -26.21
N LEU A 576 18.79 -7.09 -25.90
CA LEU A 576 19.67 -7.66 -24.85
C LEU A 576 21.16 -7.46 -25.18
N ILE A 577 21.55 -7.80 -26.42
CA ILE A 577 22.94 -7.65 -26.88
C ILE A 577 23.39 -6.19 -26.78
N SER A 578 22.56 -5.25 -27.23
CA SER A 578 22.87 -3.82 -27.15
C SER A 578 23.00 -3.34 -25.70
N THR A 579 22.12 -3.81 -24.82
CA THR A 579 22.11 -3.51 -23.40
C THR A 579 23.36 -4.04 -22.69
N VAL A 580 23.71 -5.29 -22.93
CA VAL A 580 24.93 -5.92 -22.38
C VAL A 580 26.16 -5.15 -22.82
N ARG A 581 26.27 -4.78 -24.10
CA ARG A 581 27.41 -3.96 -24.62
C ARG A 581 27.45 -2.57 -23.98
N SER A 582 26.33 -1.94 -23.74
CA SER A 582 26.25 -0.59 -23.18
C SER A 582 26.62 -0.55 -21.69
N ILE A 583 26.13 -1.49 -20.91
CA ILE A 583 26.31 -1.52 -19.45
C ILE A 583 27.60 -2.27 -19.06
N ALA A 584 28.00 -3.26 -19.85
CA ALA A 584 29.08 -4.21 -19.55
C ALA A 584 28.90 -4.82 -18.14
N PRO A 585 27.83 -5.60 -17.91
CA PRO A 585 27.53 -6.16 -16.59
C PRO A 585 28.49 -7.28 -16.21
N SER A 586 28.75 -7.42 -14.91
CA SER A 586 29.45 -8.55 -14.32
C SER A 586 28.53 -9.75 -14.11
N GLY A 587 27.22 -9.54 -14.03
CA GLY A 587 26.20 -10.58 -13.85
C GLY A 587 24.81 -10.10 -14.23
N ILE A 588 23.92 -11.05 -14.56
CA ILE A 588 22.51 -10.78 -14.90
C ILE A 588 21.62 -11.59 -13.96
N VAL A 589 20.58 -10.95 -13.42
CA VAL A 589 19.54 -11.59 -12.63
C VAL A 589 18.25 -11.52 -13.43
N ILE A 590 17.65 -12.67 -13.75
CA ILE A 590 16.28 -12.75 -14.28
C ILE A 590 15.37 -12.82 -13.06
N GLY A 591 14.60 -11.75 -12.82
CA GLY A 591 13.81 -11.56 -11.61
C GLY A 591 12.53 -12.40 -11.56
N PRO A 592 11.84 -12.36 -10.42
CA PRO A 592 10.52 -12.94 -10.25
C PRO A 592 9.46 -12.21 -11.07
N GLY A 593 8.28 -12.80 -11.18
CA GLY A 593 7.13 -12.21 -11.85
C GLY A 593 5.89 -13.08 -11.77
N PRO A 594 4.70 -12.49 -11.98
CA PRO A 594 3.45 -13.23 -12.11
C PRO A 594 3.34 -13.95 -13.45
N SER A 595 2.39 -14.88 -13.53
CA SER A 595 2.07 -15.65 -14.74
C SER A 595 3.21 -16.59 -15.18
N ARG A 596 3.40 -16.73 -16.47
CA ARG A 596 4.37 -17.65 -17.07
C ARG A 596 5.54 -16.90 -17.70
N PRO A 597 6.76 -17.47 -17.71
CA PRO A 597 7.94 -16.82 -18.28
C PRO A 597 7.76 -16.33 -19.74
N GLU A 598 6.97 -17.05 -20.53
CA GLU A 598 6.75 -16.77 -21.95
C GLU A 598 6.10 -15.39 -22.22
N PHE A 599 5.48 -14.77 -21.19
CA PHE A 599 4.96 -13.40 -21.29
C PHE A 599 6.05 -12.31 -21.27
N TYR A 600 7.31 -12.67 -20.92
CA TYR A 600 8.39 -11.74 -20.68
C TYR A 600 9.52 -11.93 -21.70
N ALA A 601 9.31 -11.40 -22.92
CA ALA A 601 10.16 -11.68 -24.07
C ALA A 601 11.65 -11.38 -23.84
N ARG A 602 11.98 -10.27 -23.15
CA ARG A 602 13.38 -9.91 -22.85
C ARG A 602 14.00 -10.87 -21.83
N SER A 603 13.23 -11.33 -20.85
CA SER A 603 13.67 -12.32 -19.86
C SER A 603 13.87 -13.69 -20.51
N MET A 604 12.98 -14.10 -21.43
CA MET A 604 13.15 -15.32 -22.20
C MET A 604 14.39 -15.24 -23.11
N ALA A 605 14.60 -14.14 -23.82
CA ALA A 605 15.80 -13.92 -24.63
C ALA A 605 17.10 -13.99 -23.78
N ALA A 606 17.06 -13.48 -22.54
CA ALA A 606 18.18 -13.58 -21.62
C ALA A 606 18.45 -15.03 -21.19
N ALA A 607 17.42 -15.81 -20.92
CA ALA A 607 17.55 -17.23 -20.59
C ALA A 607 18.09 -18.05 -21.77
N GLU A 608 17.60 -17.83 -22.99
CA GLU A 608 18.06 -18.47 -24.22
C GLU A 608 19.51 -18.15 -24.53
N SER A 609 19.87 -16.84 -24.53
CA SER A 609 21.24 -16.40 -24.80
C SER A 609 22.25 -16.91 -23.75
N ALA A 610 21.80 -16.99 -22.47
CA ALA A 610 22.62 -17.56 -21.41
C ALA A 610 22.95 -19.03 -21.67
N LEU A 611 21.94 -19.87 -21.96
CA LEU A 611 22.12 -21.30 -22.18
C LEU A 611 22.87 -21.63 -23.48
N ARG A 612 22.79 -20.76 -24.50
CA ARG A 612 23.64 -20.87 -25.69
C ARG A 612 25.11 -20.44 -25.43
N GLY A 613 25.40 -19.79 -24.31
CA GLY A 613 26.74 -19.25 -24.02
C GLY A 613 27.05 -17.97 -24.78
N ASP A 614 26.06 -17.23 -25.26
CA ASP A 614 26.22 -16.01 -26.08
C ASP A 614 26.38 -14.73 -25.24
N LEU A 615 26.09 -14.77 -23.93
CA LEU A 615 26.27 -13.64 -23.03
C LEU A 615 27.73 -13.49 -22.60
N LEU A 616 28.43 -12.62 -23.27
CA LEU A 616 29.86 -12.40 -23.07
C LEU A 616 30.17 -10.94 -22.68
N ASN A 617 31.09 -10.78 -21.72
CA ASN A 617 31.75 -9.52 -21.39
C ASN A 617 33.27 -9.75 -21.52
N ASP A 618 33.95 -9.02 -22.42
CA ASP A 618 35.40 -9.16 -22.70
C ASP A 618 35.85 -10.63 -22.90
N ARG A 619 35.06 -11.44 -23.62
CA ARG A 619 35.24 -12.89 -23.88
C ARG A 619 34.96 -13.82 -22.69
N ASN A 620 34.59 -13.30 -21.53
CA ASN A 620 34.18 -14.10 -20.39
C ASN A 620 32.67 -14.29 -20.41
N LEU A 621 32.18 -15.47 -20.03
CA LEU A 621 30.78 -15.73 -19.85
C LEU A 621 30.23 -14.89 -18.68
N ILE A 622 29.12 -14.22 -18.90
CA ILE A 622 28.43 -13.47 -17.86
C ILE A 622 27.57 -14.45 -17.02
N PRO A 623 27.83 -14.56 -15.70
CA PRO A 623 26.98 -15.36 -14.82
C PRO A 623 25.51 -14.91 -14.83
N VAL A 624 24.59 -15.88 -14.81
CA VAL A 624 23.13 -15.63 -14.79
C VAL A 624 22.49 -16.33 -13.61
N LEU A 625 21.65 -15.58 -12.87
CA LEU A 625 20.83 -16.07 -11.77
C LEU A 625 19.35 -15.88 -12.11
N GLY A 626 18.58 -16.96 -12.17
CA GLY A 626 17.13 -16.91 -12.23
C GLY A 626 16.50 -17.00 -10.82
N ILE A 627 15.59 -16.08 -10.49
CA ILE A 627 14.84 -16.10 -9.22
C ILE A 627 13.35 -16.29 -9.53
N CYS A 628 12.72 -17.31 -8.94
CA CYS A 628 11.31 -17.67 -9.09
C CYS A 628 10.92 -17.82 -10.57
N LEU A 629 10.25 -16.85 -11.20
CA LEU A 629 9.95 -16.88 -12.64
C LEU A 629 11.23 -16.99 -13.49
N GLY A 630 12.31 -16.31 -13.12
CA GLY A 630 13.60 -16.41 -13.82
C GLY A 630 14.20 -17.80 -13.76
N HIS A 631 14.06 -18.52 -12.64
CA HIS A 631 14.41 -19.93 -12.53
C HIS A 631 13.56 -20.78 -13.49
N GLN A 632 12.26 -20.54 -13.54
CA GLN A 632 11.35 -21.22 -14.45
C GLN A 632 11.70 -20.95 -15.92
N ALA A 633 12.09 -19.71 -16.28
CA ALA A 633 12.52 -19.35 -17.62
C ALA A 633 13.75 -20.17 -18.07
N LEU A 634 14.79 -20.20 -17.22
CA LEU A 634 15.99 -21.01 -17.49
C LEU A 634 15.65 -22.51 -17.67
N CYS A 635 14.81 -23.04 -16.81
CA CYS A 635 14.42 -24.45 -16.87
C CYS A 635 13.58 -24.77 -18.11
N LEU A 636 12.62 -23.91 -18.49
CA LEU A 636 11.82 -24.09 -19.72
C LEU A 636 12.69 -24.13 -20.97
N VAL A 637 13.64 -23.21 -21.09
CA VAL A 637 14.57 -23.18 -22.23
C VAL A 637 15.45 -24.43 -22.29
N ASP A 638 15.82 -24.98 -21.13
CA ASP A 638 16.62 -26.24 -21.04
C ASP A 638 15.79 -27.50 -21.25
N GLY A 639 14.46 -27.41 -21.38
CA GLY A 639 13.57 -28.53 -21.68
C GLY A 639 12.83 -29.14 -20.50
N PHE A 640 12.86 -28.52 -19.31
CA PHE A 640 11.97 -28.87 -18.20
C PHE A 640 10.51 -28.53 -18.52
N THR A 641 9.59 -29.20 -17.87
CA THR A 641 8.16 -28.90 -17.96
C THR A 641 7.74 -27.99 -16.79
N LEU A 642 6.92 -26.97 -17.08
CA LEU A 642 6.33 -26.07 -16.09
C LEU A 642 4.84 -26.37 -15.93
N GLY A 643 4.42 -26.67 -14.71
CA GLY A 643 3.04 -26.99 -14.39
C GLY A 643 2.61 -26.51 -13.01
N PRO A 644 1.31 -26.61 -12.67
CA PRO A 644 0.82 -26.31 -11.34
C PRO A 644 1.44 -27.22 -10.28
N SER A 645 1.65 -26.65 -9.09
CA SER A 645 2.11 -27.47 -7.95
C SER A 645 1.02 -28.44 -7.53
N GLU A 646 1.33 -29.74 -7.41
CA GLU A 646 0.39 -30.77 -6.92
C GLU A 646 -0.15 -30.47 -5.50
N LYS A 647 0.60 -29.71 -4.72
CA LYS A 647 0.21 -29.29 -3.36
C LYS A 647 -0.50 -27.93 -3.31
N GLY A 648 -0.81 -27.37 -4.48
CA GLY A 648 -1.37 -26.02 -4.63
C GLY A 648 -0.33 -24.90 -4.53
N PRO A 649 -0.76 -23.65 -4.77
CA PRO A 649 0.04 -22.44 -4.62
C PRO A 649 0.57 -22.23 -3.20
N VAL A 650 1.77 -21.65 -3.09
CA VAL A 650 2.36 -21.26 -1.81
C VAL A 650 2.85 -19.81 -1.94
N HIS A 651 2.24 -18.89 -1.18
CA HIS A 651 2.59 -17.47 -1.21
C HIS A 651 2.79 -16.94 0.22
N GLY A 652 3.99 -16.38 0.48
CA GLY A 652 4.34 -15.80 1.78
C GLY A 652 4.60 -16.81 2.90
N ALA A 653 4.75 -18.10 2.56
CA ALA A 653 5.03 -19.13 3.55
C ALA A 653 6.48 -19.64 3.50
N PRO A 654 7.08 -19.92 4.66
CA PRO A 654 8.41 -20.51 4.74
C PRO A 654 8.40 -21.98 4.29
N CYS A 655 9.45 -22.41 3.61
CA CYS A 655 9.72 -23.80 3.32
C CYS A 655 11.15 -24.18 3.73
N SER A 656 11.31 -25.48 4.06
CA SER A 656 12.63 -26.05 4.33
C SER A 656 13.26 -26.49 3.03
N VAL A 657 14.39 -25.93 2.66
CA VAL A 657 15.13 -26.23 1.44
C VAL A 657 16.40 -27.01 1.77
N ASN A 658 16.46 -28.26 1.30
CA ASN A 658 17.65 -29.11 1.37
C ASN A 658 18.46 -28.93 0.09
N ASN A 659 19.79 -28.83 0.20
CA ASN A 659 20.71 -28.66 -0.93
C ASN A 659 21.84 -29.71 -0.91
N ASP A 660 22.48 -29.89 -2.07
CA ASP A 660 23.59 -30.83 -2.23
C ASP A 660 24.98 -30.22 -1.96
N GLY A 661 25.05 -28.92 -1.65
CA GLY A 661 26.27 -28.18 -1.39
C GLY A 661 27.02 -27.74 -2.64
N THR A 662 26.38 -27.75 -3.82
CA THR A 662 27.02 -27.33 -5.09
C THR A 662 26.50 -25.98 -5.59
N GLY A 663 27.29 -25.31 -6.43
CA GLY A 663 26.95 -24.00 -7.02
C GLY A 663 26.71 -22.95 -5.93
N LEU A 664 25.60 -22.25 -5.97
CA LEU A 664 25.24 -21.19 -5.00
C LEU A 664 25.08 -21.68 -3.55
N PHE A 665 25.08 -23.00 -3.34
CA PHE A 665 24.92 -23.63 -2.02
C PHE A 665 26.23 -24.11 -1.41
N SER A 666 27.38 -23.83 -2.04
CA SER A 666 28.70 -24.37 -1.65
C SER A 666 29.15 -23.97 -0.24
N HIS A 667 28.75 -22.81 0.23
CA HIS A 667 29.09 -22.30 1.58
C HIS A 667 27.87 -22.17 2.50
N LEU A 668 26.72 -22.75 2.09
CA LEU A 668 25.52 -22.73 2.88
C LEU A 668 25.34 -24.04 3.68
N GLU A 669 24.61 -23.98 4.78
CA GLU A 669 24.17 -25.18 5.48
C GLU A 669 23.31 -26.06 4.55
N LYS A 670 23.20 -27.35 4.86
CA LYS A 670 22.42 -28.28 4.01
C LYS A 670 20.92 -28.04 4.04
N ASN A 671 20.42 -27.35 5.05
CA ASN A 671 18.99 -27.06 5.23
C ASN A 671 18.79 -25.58 5.59
N HIS A 672 17.93 -24.91 4.84
CA HIS A 672 17.61 -23.51 5.02
C HIS A 672 16.11 -23.28 5.01
N ILE A 673 15.66 -22.23 5.74
CA ILE A 673 14.29 -21.73 5.67
C ILE A 673 14.25 -20.58 4.67
N MET A 674 13.50 -20.79 3.57
CA MET A 674 13.33 -19.82 2.50
C MET A 674 11.85 -19.54 2.24
N MET A 675 11.53 -18.35 1.76
CA MET A 675 10.15 -17.96 1.46
C MET A 675 9.77 -18.32 0.03
N ARG A 676 8.53 -18.78 -0.14
CA ARG A 676 7.94 -19.13 -1.44
C ARG A 676 6.82 -18.19 -1.83
N TYR A 677 6.77 -17.84 -3.14
CA TYR A 677 5.72 -17.04 -3.78
C TYR A 677 5.41 -17.61 -5.18
N ASN A 678 5.02 -18.87 -5.27
CA ASN A 678 4.80 -19.53 -6.56
C ASN A 678 3.60 -20.48 -6.57
N SER A 679 2.83 -20.44 -7.67
CA SER A 679 1.78 -21.40 -8.00
C SER A 679 2.28 -22.52 -8.92
N LEU A 680 3.25 -22.18 -9.79
CA LEU A 680 3.82 -23.09 -10.77
C LEU A 680 5.17 -23.60 -10.30
N VAL A 681 5.46 -24.86 -10.65
CA VAL A 681 6.72 -25.56 -10.35
C VAL A 681 7.25 -26.22 -11.61
N ILE A 682 8.57 -26.40 -11.65
CA ILE A 682 9.21 -27.20 -12.69
C ILE A 682 9.13 -28.69 -12.32
N THR A 683 8.88 -29.52 -13.34
CA THR A 683 8.83 -30.98 -13.25
C THR A 683 9.72 -31.60 -14.33
N GLU A 684 10.02 -32.87 -14.20
CA GLU A 684 10.93 -33.62 -15.08
C GLU A 684 12.37 -33.13 -15.02
N THR A 685 13.23 -33.53 -15.94
CA THR A 685 14.63 -33.18 -16.00
C THR A 685 14.94 -32.52 -17.34
N GLY A 686 15.75 -31.48 -17.33
CA GLY A 686 16.26 -30.82 -18.52
C GLY A 686 17.50 -31.51 -19.10
N ASN A 687 18.14 -30.82 -20.03
CA ASN A 687 19.32 -31.32 -20.75
C ASN A 687 20.62 -31.04 -19.99
N GLU A 688 20.92 -29.76 -19.73
CA GLU A 688 22.18 -29.30 -19.14
C GLU A 688 22.04 -28.74 -17.73
N MET A 689 20.84 -28.26 -17.36
CA MET A 689 20.56 -27.81 -16.01
C MET A 689 20.27 -29.03 -15.11
N VAL A 690 20.87 -29.06 -13.93
CA VAL A 690 20.67 -30.13 -12.96
C VAL A 690 20.12 -29.58 -11.64
N PRO A 691 19.12 -30.24 -11.05
CA PRO A 691 18.64 -29.90 -9.71
C PRO A 691 19.74 -30.05 -8.66
N ASN A 692 19.85 -29.07 -7.75
CA ASN A 692 20.79 -29.06 -6.63
C ASN A 692 20.19 -28.60 -5.30
N ALA A 693 18.87 -28.28 -5.27
CA ALA A 693 18.13 -28.02 -4.05
C ALA A 693 16.66 -28.45 -4.17
N TRP A 694 16.07 -28.90 -3.07
CA TRP A 694 14.71 -29.46 -3.01
C TRP A 694 13.98 -29.02 -1.75
N GLU A 695 12.68 -28.82 -1.84
CA GLU A 695 11.82 -28.63 -0.67
C GLU A 695 11.66 -29.91 0.12
N SER A 696 11.80 -29.86 1.43
CA SER A 696 11.51 -30.97 2.34
C SER A 696 10.13 -30.79 3.01
N PRO A 697 9.26 -31.81 3.04
CA PRO A 697 9.44 -33.19 2.53
C PRO A 697 8.92 -33.42 1.10
N SER A 698 8.49 -32.39 0.36
CA SER A 698 7.77 -32.56 -0.92
C SER A 698 8.65 -33.09 -2.06
N GLY A 699 9.94 -32.80 -2.03
CA GLY A 699 10.85 -33.10 -3.12
C GLY A 699 10.76 -32.16 -4.33
N ILE A 700 9.95 -31.08 -4.25
CA ILE A 700 9.84 -30.05 -5.30
C ILE A 700 11.20 -29.42 -5.53
N ILE A 701 11.60 -29.26 -6.79
CA ILE A 701 12.88 -28.65 -7.17
C ILE A 701 12.86 -27.18 -6.78
N MET A 702 13.82 -26.77 -5.94
CA MET A 702 13.98 -25.43 -5.41
C MET A 702 15.25 -24.75 -5.91
N GLY A 703 16.17 -25.48 -6.51
CA GLY A 703 17.39 -24.94 -7.09
C GLY A 703 17.89 -25.79 -8.25
N VAL A 704 18.48 -25.12 -9.23
CA VAL A 704 19.16 -25.73 -10.38
C VAL A 704 20.47 -25.02 -10.66
N ARG A 705 21.41 -25.74 -11.24
CA ARG A 705 22.66 -25.20 -11.80
C ARG A 705 22.98 -25.81 -13.14
N HIS A 706 23.62 -25.09 -14.02
CA HIS A 706 24.17 -25.64 -15.25
C HIS A 706 25.41 -26.48 -14.95
N ARG A 707 25.64 -27.55 -15.73
CA ARG A 707 26.77 -28.48 -15.54
C ARG A 707 28.14 -27.81 -15.71
N HIS A 708 28.26 -26.88 -16.66
CA HIS A 708 29.55 -26.40 -17.18
C HIS A 708 29.73 -24.87 -17.15
N ILE A 709 28.66 -24.08 -17.18
CA ILE A 709 28.71 -22.61 -17.24
C ILE A 709 28.03 -21.99 -16.03
N PRO A 710 28.34 -20.71 -15.68
CA PRO A 710 27.87 -20.11 -14.43
C PRO A 710 26.40 -19.64 -14.50
N ILE A 711 25.50 -20.58 -14.73
CA ILE A 711 24.05 -20.33 -14.73
C ILE A 711 23.40 -21.08 -13.57
N HIS A 712 22.60 -20.36 -12.81
CA HIS A 712 21.93 -20.86 -11.62
C HIS A 712 20.46 -20.38 -11.56
N GLY A 713 19.61 -21.16 -10.93
CA GLY A 713 18.23 -20.79 -10.68
C GLY A 713 17.77 -21.21 -9.30
N VAL A 714 16.97 -20.36 -8.63
CA VAL A 714 16.30 -20.67 -7.35
C VAL A 714 14.80 -20.34 -7.45
N GLN A 715 13.96 -21.29 -7.02
CA GLN A 715 12.48 -21.10 -7.06
C GLN A 715 11.98 -20.24 -5.92
N PHE A 716 12.68 -20.20 -4.80
CA PHE A 716 12.36 -19.39 -3.63
C PHE A 716 12.85 -17.95 -3.76
N HIS A 717 12.44 -17.08 -2.83
CA HIS A 717 12.79 -15.66 -2.80
C HIS A 717 13.85 -15.38 -1.72
N PRO A 718 15.14 -15.32 -2.09
CA PRO A 718 16.22 -15.08 -1.13
C PRO A 718 16.17 -13.67 -0.52
N GLU A 719 15.56 -12.69 -1.20
CA GLU A 719 15.40 -11.29 -0.79
C GLU A 719 14.29 -11.05 0.22
N SER A 720 13.39 -12.02 0.41
CA SER A 720 12.26 -11.90 1.33
C SER A 720 12.71 -11.69 2.77
N ALA A 721 11.96 -10.89 3.52
CA ALA A 721 12.21 -10.65 4.94
C ALA A 721 12.11 -11.91 5.81
N GLY A 722 11.46 -12.97 5.33
CA GLY A 722 11.35 -14.27 6.01
C GLY A 722 12.41 -15.29 5.61
N SER A 723 13.25 -15.02 4.58
CA SER A 723 14.28 -15.96 4.11
C SER A 723 15.53 -15.87 5.00
N VAL A 724 15.87 -16.97 5.67
CA VAL A 724 17.03 -17.03 6.56
C VAL A 724 18.31 -17.30 5.76
N GLY A 725 19.26 -16.34 5.78
CA GLY A 725 20.51 -16.47 5.05
C GLY A 725 20.40 -16.25 3.52
N GLY A 726 19.27 -15.72 3.03
CA GLY A 726 19.07 -15.49 1.58
C GLY A 726 20.13 -14.59 0.93
N HIS A 727 20.71 -13.64 1.68
CA HIS A 727 21.84 -12.81 1.22
C HIS A 727 23.09 -13.62 0.84
N LEU A 728 23.29 -14.81 1.42
CA LEU A 728 24.42 -15.68 1.07
C LEU A 728 24.30 -16.20 -0.37
N ILE A 729 23.09 -16.45 -0.86
CA ILE A 729 22.84 -16.80 -2.28
C ILE A 729 23.33 -15.68 -3.20
N ALA A 730 23.01 -14.42 -2.87
CA ALA A 730 23.48 -13.27 -3.64
C ALA A 730 25.00 -13.08 -3.53
N GLN A 731 25.59 -13.33 -2.38
CA GLN A 731 27.04 -13.25 -2.15
C GLN A 731 27.77 -14.31 -2.99
N GLU A 732 27.31 -15.57 -2.97
CA GLU A 732 27.87 -16.64 -3.80
C GLU A 732 27.75 -16.31 -5.30
N PHE A 733 26.59 -15.79 -5.73
CA PHE A 733 26.44 -15.35 -7.11
C PHE A 733 27.43 -14.23 -7.47
N LEU A 734 27.61 -13.24 -6.60
CA LEU A 734 28.59 -12.17 -6.82
C LEU A 734 30.02 -12.70 -6.90
N SER A 735 30.37 -13.77 -6.20
CA SER A 735 31.70 -14.39 -6.30
C SER A 735 31.99 -14.99 -7.69
N LEU A 736 30.96 -15.41 -8.42
CA LEU A 736 31.04 -15.92 -9.78
C LEU A 736 31.19 -14.78 -10.81
N CYS A 737 30.75 -13.57 -10.47
CA CYS A 737 30.81 -12.42 -11.36
C CYS A 737 32.27 -11.91 -11.46
N THR A 738 32.81 -11.81 -12.63
CA THR A 738 34.22 -11.36 -12.89
C THR A 738 34.28 -9.86 -13.24
#